data_2662a11c987932bcfb9c1b4b7d21153b
#
_entry.id   2662a11c987932bcfb9c1b4b7d21153b
#
_cell.length_a   1.000
_cell.length_b   1.000
_cell.length_c   1.000
_cell.angle_alpha   90.00
_cell.angle_beta   90.00
_cell.angle_gamma   90.00
#
_symmetry.space_group_name_H-M   'P 1'
#
loop_
_entity.id
_entity.type
_entity.pdbx_description
1 polymer ?
#
loop_
_entity_poly.entity_id
_entity_poly.type
_entity_poly.pdbx_seq_one_letter_code
_entity_poly.pdbx_strand_id
1 'polypeptide(L)'
;MYEQYYGLSAPPFQIHPDPGFYFESKGHGRAYQYLRFGAFQGEGFVVVTGEIGAGKTTLLRALLAELDPEKVVAAQLVSTQLASDELLSAVALAFGIRVDGQSKARLLVTLEAFLATLATSNRRALLIIDEAQNLSLEAIEELRMLSNFQFGNKALLQSFLVGQPDLRELLLQPRLEQLRQRVLASCHLGPMESTETRGYIEHRLRHVGWQQRPHFDSGAFDAIHLATAGVPRRINTLCNRLLLSAFLDEAQHIDAARVRRVDLELRAEVRGLPLAQLVAERGGGSALAPLLCVAGSAHALQGIGALLRAFALREDLPQVTLLRVVAPGAIEDDAAAVADFRAMGLHDPGICVPAHTEAPAQGVAEVCTALAAQLQAQVPSAMLLVGDGWVEAACAMVASVAQVPLVSVQCGGHDAPSGVTSSRNRALLGQLADLLFKAADPEDGAIASRPDRLAVGSLALDAMRLLLSHSLNPEQTLRRENLPVSLLADPAGYVLVCLRHPERAAAAELLVNLDSELRKLGWRVWLLCTVGGAQRQPLAQQVAQQMAAEVRVISAQSHAELLGLMRHARCVVTDDAWLWDQSAGLGVPVLLPDALSVKRLARELAGIISGGERRVVLPEGFDGRAAERIAANLSDWLFGRHDSRYQQFLDRA
;
A
#
# COMPACT_ATOMS: atom_id res chain seq x y z
N MET A 1 8.14 -10.46 39.59
CA MET A 1 9.26 -9.62 40.10
C MET A 1 8.90 -8.13 40.01
N TYR A 2 8.78 -7.56 38.82
CA TYR A 2 8.47 -6.13 38.67
C TYR A 2 7.05 -5.78 39.16
N GLU A 3 6.12 -6.73 39.12
CA GLU A 3 4.74 -6.53 39.60
C GLU A 3 4.74 -6.16 41.08
N GLN A 4 5.45 -6.91 41.90
CA GLN A 4 5.55 -6.64 43.33
C GLN A 4 6.27 -5.32 43.61
N TYR A 5 7.30 -4.99 42.83
CA TYR A 5 8.06 -3.75 43.00
C TYR A 5 7.21 -2.51 42.71
N TYR A 6 6.37 -2.57 41.68
CA TYR A 6 5.48 -1.47 41.28
C TYR A 6 4.09 -1.55 41.95
N GLY A 7 3.82 -2.57 42.77
CA GLY A 7 2.54 -2.75 43.43
C GLY A 7 1.41 -3.18 42.50
N LEU A 8 1.71 -3.88 41.43
CA LEU A 8 0.73 -4.39 40.48
C LEU A 8 0.23 -5.77 40.91
N SER A 9 -1.09 -6.01 40.77
CA SER A 9 -1.71 -7.28 41.14
C SER A 9 -1.44 -8.43 40.15
N ALA A 10 -1.08 -8.11 38.89
CA ALA A 10 -0.77 -9.07 37.83
C ALA A 10 0.07 -8.41 36.72
N PRO A 11 0.68 -9.18 35.80
CA PRO A 11 1.36 -8.62 34.63
C PRO A 11 0.38 -7.88 33.72
N PRO A 12 0.54 -6.56 33.51
CA PRO A 12 -0.44 -5.78 32.70
C PRO A 12 -0.39 -6.10 31.22
N PHE A 13 0.77 -6.49 30.69
CA PHE A 13 1.02 -6.66 29.25
C PHE A 13 1.26 -8.12 28.85
N GLN A 14 0.47 -9.04 29.44
CA GLN A 14 0.50 -10.44 29.04
C GLN A 14 0.05 -10.63 27.59
N ILE A 15 0.69 -11.58 26.88
CA ILE A 15 0.40 -11.89 25.48
C ILE A 15 -0.86 -12.76 25.34
N HIS A 16 -1.22 -13.50 26.40
CA HIS A 16 -2.40 -14.36 26.40
C HIS A 16 -3.68 -13.51 26.29
N PRO A 17 -4.61 -13.83 25.38
CA PRO A 17 -5.86 -13.11 25.27
C PRO A 17 -6.71 -13.33 26.53
N ASP A 18 -6.94 -12.26 27.27
CA ASP A 18 -7.78 -12.25 28.47
C ASP A 18 -8.91 -11.24 28.25
N PRO A 19 -10.19 -11.66 28.33
CA PRO A 19 -11.35 -10.78 28.18
C PRO A 19 -11.35 -9.60 29.15
N GLY A 20 -10.80 -9.77 30.37
CA GLY A 20 -10.72 -8.71 31.39
C GLY A 20 -9.88 -7.51 30.96
N PHE A 21 -8.94 -7.70 30.04
CA PHE A 21 -8.10 -6.64 29.49
C PHE A 21 -8.64 -6.08 28.15
N TYR A 22 -9.87 -6.39 27.78
CA TYR A 22 -10.45 -5.85 26.55
C TYR A 22 -10.55 -4.33 26.63
N PHE A 23 -10.00 -3.67 25.62
CA PHE A 23 -10.05 -2.22 25.44
C PHE A 23 -10.85 -1.89 24.19
N GLU A 24 -11.88 -1.09 24.36
CA GLU A 24 -12.77 -0.68 23.28
C GLU A 24 -12.20 0.55 22.53
N SER A 25 -11.26 0.33 21.61
CA SER A 25 -10.91 1.36 20.63
C SER A 25 -12.05 1.58 19.63
N LYS A 26 -12.06 2.68 18.88
CA LYS A 26 -13.08 2.96 17.85
C LYS A 26 -13.28 1.79 16.88
N GLY A 27 -12.15 1.19 16.43
CA GLY A 27 -12.16 0.05 15.51
C GLY A 27 -12.71 -1.21 16.18
N HIS A 28 -12.26 -1.51 17.41
CA HIS A 28 -12.72 -2.66 18.18
C HIS A 28 -14.20 -2.54 18.58
N GLY A 29 -14.64 -1.37 19.03
CA GLY A 29 -16.04 -1.14 19.39
C GLY A 29 -16.97 -1.34 18.20
N ARG A 30 -16.60 -0.83 17.01
CA ARG A 30 -17.38 -1.04 15.80
C ARG A 30 -17.43 -2.53 15.40
N ALA A 31 -16.31 -3.23 15.45
CA ALA A 31 -16.24 -4.65 15.15
C ALA A 31 -17.06 -5.48 16.14
N TYR A 32 -17.00 -5.12 17.43
CA TYR A 32 -17.79 -5.75 18.48
C TYR A 32 -19.29 -5.64 18.25
N GLN A 33 -19.77 -4.45 17.87
CA GLN A 33 -21.18 -4.25 17.53
C GLN A 33 -21.62 -5.09 16.33
N TYR A 34 -20.79 -5.24 15.31
CA TYR A 34 -21.09 -6.11 14.16
C TYR A 34 -21.16 -7.59 14.55
N LEU A 35 -20.21 -8.06 15.37
CA LEU A 35 -20.23 -9.43 15.86
C LEU A 35 -21.46 -9.69 16.74
N ARG A 36 -21.78 -8.77 17.64
CA ARG A 36 -22.97 -8.84 18.49
C ARG A 36 -24.26 -8.84 17.68
N PHE A 37 -24.35 -7.96 16.66
CA PHE A 37 -25.48 -7.93 15.74
C PHE A 37 -25.63 -9.26 14.99
N GLY A 38 -24.53 -9.81 14.45
CA GLY A 38 -24.54 -11.11 13.79
C GLY A 38 -25.03 -12.22 14.74
N ALA A 39 -24.45 -12.32 15.94
CA ALA A 39 -24.86 -13.31 16.93
C ALA A 39 -26.36 -13.20 17.30
N PHE A 40 -26.91 -11.98 17.26
CA PHE A 40 -28.33 -11.74 17.48
C PHE A 40 -29.20 -12.17 16.29
N GLN A 41 -28.77 -11.92 15.06
CA GLN A 41 -29.50 -12.34 13.83
C GLN A 41 -29.58 -13.86 13.72
N GLY A 42 -28.50 -14.57 14.00
CA GLY A 42 -28.44 -16.02 14.01
C GLY A 42 -28.37 -16.66 12.64
N GLU A 43 -28.01 -15.91 11.60
CA GLU A 43 -27.88 -16.40 10.21
C GLU A 43 -26.74 -15.73 9.46
N GLY A 44 -26.29 -16.30 8.35
CA GLY A 44 -25.30 -15.73 7.44
C GLY A 44 -23.87 -15.71 7.99
N PHE A 45 -23.07 -14.79 7.46
CA PHE A 45 -21.66 -14.67 7.81
C PHE A 45 -21.32 -13.28 8.35
N VAL A 46 -20.45 -13.23 9.35
CA VAL A 46 -19.76 -12.01 9.77
C VAL A 46 -18.26 -12.20 9.54
N VAL A 47 -17.63 -11.24 8.89
CA VAL A 47 -16.22 -11.30 8.53
C VAL A 47 -15.44 -10.26 9.34
N VAL A 48 -14.41 -10.69 10.06
CA VAL A 48 -13.51 -9.82 10.80
C VAL A 48 -12.09 -10.04 10.31
N THR A 49 -11.49 -9.03 9.73
CA THR A 49 -10.10 -9.07 9.27
C THR A 49 -9.23 -8.12 10.07
N GLY A 50 -7.93 -8.34 10.08
CA GLY A 50 -6.96 -7.45 10.72
C GLY A 50 -5.59 -8.10 10.80
N GLU A 51 -4.57 -7.25 10.95
CA GLU A 51 -3.17 -7.69 11.05
C GLU A 51 -2.94 -8.67 12.21
N ILE A 52 -1.80 -9.38 12.15
CA ILE A 52 -1.35 -10.25 13.25
C ILE A 52 -1.14 -9.40 14.50
N GLY A 53 -1.83 -9.78 15.60
CA GLY A 53 -1.73 -9.05 16.85
C GLY A 53 -2.66 -7.84 16.98
N ALA A 54 -3.57 -7.60 16.02
CA ALA A 54 -4.58 -6.54 16.09
C ALA A 54 -5.66 -6.75 17.16
N GLY A 55 -5.68 -7.89 17.88
CA GLY A 55 -6.64 -8.14 18.95
C GLY A 55 -7.89 -8.91 18.55
N LYS A 56 -7.95 -9.51 17.36
CA LYS A 56 -9.10 -10.29 16.85
C LYS A 56 -9.57 -11.37 17.83
N THR A 57 -8.66 -12.18 18.33
CA THR A 57 -8.98 -13.29 19.26
C THR A 57 -9.45 -12.76 20.62
N THR A 58 -8.92 -11.63 21.08
CA THR A 58 -9.40 -10.97 22.33
C THR A 58 -10.82 -10.46 22.16
N LEU A 59 -11.12 -9.85 21.01
CA LEU A 59 -12.46 -9.39 20.64
C LEU A 59 -13.47 -10.54 20.65
N LEU A 60 -13.11 -11.67 20.03
CA LEU A 60 -13.95 -12.88 20.01
C LEU A 60 -14.20 -13.42 21.42
N ARG A 61 -13.16 -13.51 22.26
CA ARG A 61 -13.31 -13.99 23.65
C ARG A 61 -14.18 -13.06 24.49
N ALA A 62 -14.05 -11.74 24.30
CA ALA A 62 -14.92 -10.77 24.95
C ALA A 62 -16.39 -10.99 24.58
N LEU A 63 -16.68 -11.20 23.29
CA LEU A 63 -18.03 -11.52 22.83
C LEU A 63 -18.53 -12.85 23.43
N LEU A 64 -17.72 -13.91 23.36
CA LEU A 64 -18.12 -15.23 23.88
C LEU A 64 -18.40 -15.21 25.37
N ALA A 65 -17.69 -14.38 26.14
CA ALA A 65 -17.92 -14.21 27.57
C ALA A 65 -19.28 -13.50 27.89
N GLU A 66 -19.82 -12.72 26.95
CA GLU A 66 -21.13 -12.03 27.11
C GLU A 66 -22.31 -12.89 26.63
N LEU A 67 -22.07 -13.87 25.77
CA LEU A 67 -23.14 -14.73 25.24
C LEU A 67 -23.67 -15.67 26.33
N ASP A 68 -25.01 -15.75 26.40
CA ASP A 68 -25.73 -16.67 27.29
C ASP A 68 -25.55 -18.12 26.80
N PRO A 69 -24.84 -19.00 27.54
CA PRO A 69 -24.62 -20.39 27.13
C PRO A 69 -25.92 -21.22 27.02
N GLU A 70 -26.99 -20.82 27.69
CA GLU A 70 -28.28 -21.45 27.59
C GLU A 70 -28.98 -21.16 26.26
N LYS A 71 -28.61 -20.05 25.58
CA LYS A 71 -29.23 -19.61 24.34
C LYS A 71 -28.35 -19.86 23.11
N VAL A 72 -27.02 -19.81 23.27
CA VAL A 72 -26.07 -19.93 22.15
C VAL A 72 -25.08 -21.04 22.43
N VAL A 73 -24.99 -21.97 21.51
CA VAL A 73 -23.95 -23.00 21.45
C VAL A 73 -22.89 -22.54 20.49
N ALA A 74 -21.75 -22.09 21.01
CA ALA A 74 -20.63 -21.63 20.21
C ALA A 74 -19.60 -22.76 20.03
N ALA A 75 -19.21 -23.01 18.77
CA ALA A 75 -18.10 -23.88 18.40
C ALA A 75 -17.00 -23.04 17.77
N GLN A 76 -15.75 -23.23 18.20
CA GLN A 76 -14.59 -22.54 17.69
C GLN A 76 -13.64 -23.48 16.99
N LEU A 77 -13.27 -23.16 15.76
CA LEU A 77 -12.23 -23.81 14.99
C LEU A 77 -11.06 -22.84 14.81
N VAL A 78 -9.85 -23.33 15.07
CA VAL A 78 -8.62 -22.67 14.65
C VAL A 78 -8.18 -23.39 13.38
N SER A 79 -8.30 -22.71 12.24
CA SER A 79 -8.02 -23.32 10.95
C SER A 79 -6.52 -23.48 10.73
N THR A 80 -6.08 -24.73 10.58
CA THR A 80 -4.76 -25.09 10.08
C THR A 80 -4.97 -25.88 8.79
N GLN A 81 -4.94 -25.23 7.62
CA GLN A 81 -4.98 -25.82 6.28
C GLN A 81 -5.88 -27.07 6.13
N LEU A 82 -7.14 -26.94 6.58
CA LEU A 82 -8.10 -28.06 6.50
C LEU A 82 -8.56 -28.28 5.04
N ALA A 83 -8.48 -29.51 4.57
CA ALA A 83 -9.13 -29.91 3.33
C ALA A 83 -10.66 -29.90 3.51
N SER A 84 -11.41 -29.86 2.41
CA SER A 84 -12.88 -29.79 2.45
C SER A 84 -13.52 -30.93 3.24
N ASP A 85 -13.00 -32.15 3.13
CA ASP A 85 -13.52 -33.32 3.82
C ASP A 85 -13.19 -33.31 5.32
N GLU A 86 -12.09 -32.71 5.71
CA GLU A 86 -11.67 -32.55 7.10
C GLU A 86 -12.46 -31.43 7.82
N LEU A 87 -12.86 -30.38 7.10
CA LEU A 87 -13.59 -29.26 7.66
C LEU A 87 -14.93 -29.71 8.30
N LEU A 88 -15.71 -30.50 7.60
CA LEU A 88 -17.00 -30.99 8.13
C LEU A 88 -16.81 -31.83 9.39
N SER A 89 -15.77 -32.66 9.41
CA SER A 89 -15.41 -33.44 10.58
C SER A 89 -14.98 -32.56 11.76
N ALA A 90 -14.17 -31.53 11.47
CA ALA A 90 -13.73 -30.55 12.49
C ALA A 90 -14.90 -29.74 13.05
N VAL A 91 -15.84 -29.30 12.18
CA VAL A 91 -17.07 -28.61 12.61
C VAL A 91 -17.91 -29.50 13.52
N ALA A 92 -18.13 -30.76 13.14
CA ALA A 92 -18.88 -31.71 13.94
C ALA A 92 -18.25 -31.94 15.32
N LEU A 93 -16.93 -32.18 15.35
CA LEU A 93 -16.15 -32.32 16.59
C LEU A 93 -16.21 -31.08 17.47
N ALA A 94 -16.13 -29.89 16.89
CA ALA A 94 -16.21 -28.63 17.62
C ALA A 94 -17.58 -28.42 18.29
N PHE A 95 -18.66 -28.96 17.70
CA PHE A 95 -19.98 -29.02 18.33
C PHE A 95 -20.17 -30.21 19.27
N GLY A 96 -19.15 -31.05 19.49
CA GLY A 96 -19.19 -32.23 20.37
C GLY A 96 -19.83 -33.46 19.75
N ILE A 97 -19.98 -33.50 18.42
CA ILE A 97 -20.53 -34.64 17.67
C ILE A 97 -19.41 -35.63 17.37
N ARG A 98 -19.63 -36.93 17.65
CA ARG A 98 -18.67 -38.00 17.32
C ARG A 98 -18.63 -38.27 15.81
N VAL A 99 -17.43 -38.44 15.25
CA VAL A 99 -17.18 -38.50 13.81
C VAL A 99 -16.58 -39.89 13.40
N ASP A 100 -16.78 -40.96 14.16
CA ASP A 100 -16.13 -42.25 13.96
C ASP A 100 -16.46 -42.85 12.58
N GLY A 101 -15.54 -42.68 11.60
CA GLY A 101 -15.59 -43.36 10.29
C GLY A 101 -16.82 -43.04 9.42
N GLN A 102 -17.50 -41.95 9.63
CA GLN A 102 -18.71 -41.58 8.89
C GLN A 102 -18.37 -41.02 7.50
N SER A 103 -19.20 -41.38 6.51
CA SER A 103 -19.13 -40.75 5.19
C SER A 103 -19.58 -39.27 5.28
N LYS A 104 -19.09 -38.44 4.35
CA LYS A 104 -19.47 -37.02 4.24
C LYS A 104 -20.99 -36.81 4.26
N ALA A 105 -21.74 -37.60 3.51
CA ALA A 105 -23.20 -37.52 3.46
C ALA A 105 -23.85 -37.78 4.82
N ARG A 106 -23.37 -38.78 5.56
CA ARG A 106 -23.89 -39.12 6.89
C ARG A 106 -23.55 -38.03 7.90
N LEU A 107 -22.37 -37.45 7.79
CA LEU A 107 -21.93 -36.35 8.64
C LEU A 107 -22.78 -35.08 8.46
N LEU A 108 -23.11 -34.74 7.20
CA LEU A 108 -24.03 -33.62 6.90
C LEU A 108 -25.41 -33.83 7.52
N VAL A 109 -25.99 -35.03 7.37
CA VAL A 109 -27.30 -35.37 7.99
C VAL A 109 -27.23 -35.29 9.52
N THR A 110 -26.14 -35.75 10.12
CA THR A 110 -25.96 -35.70 11.58
C THR A 110 -25.83 -34.26 12.08
N LEU A 111 -25.06 -33.40 11.36
CA LEU A 111 -24.93 -31.98 11.66
C LEU A 111 -26.27 -31.26 11.53
N GLU A 112 -27.01 -31.51 10.45
CA GLU A 112 -28.33 -30.91 10.22
C GLU A 112 -29.30 -31.28 11.33
N ALA A 113 -29.38 -32.57 11.69
CA ALA A 113 -30.22 -33.05 12.80
C ALA A 113 -29.87 -32.44 14.15
N PHE A 114 -28.55 -32.29 14.43
CA PHE A 114 -28.09 -31.64 15.66
C PHE A 114 -28.48 -30.17 15.69
N LEU A 115 -28.26 -29.43 14.60
CA LEU A 115 -28.61 -28.01 14.48
C LEU A 115 -30.13 -27.80 14.58
N ALA A 116 -30.93 -28.67 13.97
CA ALA A 116 -32.38 -28.66 14.08
C ALA A 116 -32.84 -28.92 15.55
N THR A 117 -32.17 -29.83 16.27
CA THR A 117 -32.45 -30.09 17.68
C THR A 117 -32.17 -28.86 18.56
N LEU A 118 -31.10 -28.13 18.29
CA LEU A 118 -30.81 -26.86 18.96
C LEU A 118 -31.93 -25.83 18.69
N ALA A 119 -32.35 -25.70 17.43
CA ALA A 119 -33.39 -24.75 17.05
C ALA A 119 -34.75 -25.07 17.72
N THR A 120 -35.13 -26.35 17.83
CA THR A 120 -36.35 -26.76 18.53
C THR A 120 -36.28 -26.49 20.03
N SER A 121 -35.07 -26.50 20.60
CA SER A 121 -34.80 -26.14 21.98
C SER A 121 -34.63 -24.62 22.18
N ASN A 122 -34.95 -23.80 21.18
CA ASN A 122 -34.79 -22.34 21.17
C ASN A 122 -33.34 -21.89 21.43
N ARG A 123 -32.37 -22.73 21.05
CA ARG A 123 -30.93 -22.44 21.09
C ARG A 123 -30.40 -22.17 19.70
N ARG A 124 -29.35 -21.38 19.59
CA ARG A 124 -28.70 -21.02 18.33
C ARG A 124 -27.31 -21.62 18.24
N ALA A 125 -26.91 -22.02 17.06
CA ALA A 125 -25.54 -22.47 16.80
C ALA A 125 -24.71 -21.32 16.21
N LEU A 126 -23.54 -21.09 16.80
CA LEU A 126 -22.54 -20.14 16.34
C LEU A 126 -21.24 -20.88 16.04
N LEU A 127 -20.81 -20.85 14.78
CA LEU A 127 -19.51 -21.37 14.36
C LEU A 127 -18.53 -20.22 14.19
N ILE A 128 -17.41 -20.28 14.89
CA ILE A 128 -16.34 -19.30 14.80
C ILE A 128 -15.13 -19.98 14.16
N ILE A 129 -14.63 -19.43 13.08
CA ILE A 129 -13.43 -19.91 12.39
C ILE A 129 -12.36 -18.82 12.50
N ASP A 130 -11.35 -19.09 13.30
CA ASP A 130 -10.17 -18.23 13.45
C ASP A 130 -9.11 -18.65 12.41
N GLU A 131 -8.28 -17.70 11.95
CA GLU A 131 -7.29 -17.86 10.86
C GLU A 131 -7.93 -18.39 9.56
N ALA A 132 -9.13 -17.89 9.23
CA ALA A 132 -9.94 -18.36 8.11
C ALA A 132 -9.30 -18.15 6.72
N GLN A 133 -8.24 -17.31 6.57
CA GLN A 133 -7.46 -17.19 5.35
C GLN A 133 -6.71 -18.48 4.96
N ASN A 134 -6.55 -19.41 5.93
CA ASN A 134 -5.90 -20.69 5.68
C ASN A 134 -6.85 -21.76 5.09
N LEU A 135 -8.14 -21.45 4.96
CA LEU A 135 -9.12 -22.35 4.36
C LEU A 135 -8.94 -22.42 2.84
N SER A 136 -9.10 -23.61 2.28
CA SER A 136 -9.20 -23.78 0.84
C SER A 136 -10.53 -23.21 0.31
N LEU A 137 -10.59 -22.91 -1.00
CA LEU A 137 -11.83 -22.47 -1.65
C LEU A 137 -12.97 -23.48 -1.47
N GLU A 138 -12.64 -24.76 -1.58
CA GLU A 138 -13.56 -25.87 -1.43
C GLU A 138 -14.10 -25.94 0.02
N ALA A 139 -13.25 -25.68 1.01
CA ALA A 139 -13.66 -25.62 2.42
C ALA A 139 -14.61 -24.44 2.69
N ILE A 140 -14.36 -23.28 2.08
CA ILE A 140 -15.26 -22.12 2.18
C ILE A 140 -16.62 -22.42 1.51
N GLU A 141 -16.64 -23.14 0.38
CA GLU A 141 -17.89 -23.58 -0.25
C GLU A 141 -18.68 -24.56 0.63
N GLU A 142 -18.01 -25.45 1.37
CA GLU A 142 -18.68 -26.30 2.35
C GLU A 142 -19.36 -25.48 3.46
N LEU A 143 -18.70 -24.42 3.95
CA LEU A 143 -19.34 -23.51 4.93
C LEU A 143 -20.57 -22.82 4.34
N ARG A 144 -20.50 -22.44 3.07
CA ARG A 144 -21.67 -21.89 2.37
C ARG A 144 -22.81 -22.91 2.31
N MET A 145 -22.51 -24.18 2.03
CA MET A 145 -23.50 -25.26 2.02
C MET A 145 -24.12 -25.46 3.42
N LEU A 146 -23.31 -25.47 4.49
CA LEU A 146 -23.81 -25.55 5.86
C LEU A 146 -24.74 -24.37 6.22
N SER A 147 -24.46 -23.16 5.70
CA SER A 147 -25.31 -22.00 5.92
C SER A 147 -26.68 -22.09 5.24
N ASN A 148 -26.93 -23.09 4.38
CA ASN A 148 -28.22 -23.37 3.77
C ASN A 148 -29.15 -24.20 4.67
N PHE A 149 -28.64 -24.78 5.75
CA PHE A 149 -29.48 -25.55 6.66
C PHE A 149 -30.53 -24.67 7.31
N GLN A 150 -31.78 -25.06 7.18
CA GLN A 150 -32.91 -24.29 7.66
C GLN A 150 -33.91 -25.19 8.41
N PHE A 151 -34.57 -24.62 9.40
CA PHE A 151 -35.73 -25.23 10.04
C PHE A 151 -36.91 -24.27 9.93
N GLY A 152 -37.88 -24.63 9.08
CA GLY A 152 -38.91 -23.68 8.65
C GLY A 152 -38.30 -22.55 7.85
N ASN A 153 -38.49 -21.31 8.31
CA ASN A 153 -37.93 -20.11 7.67
C ASN A 153 -36.68 -19.54 8.38
N LYS A 154 -36.07 -20.32 9.29
CA LYS A 154 -34.91 -19.85 10.08
C LYS A 154 -33.67 -20.63 9.68
N ALA A 155 -32.57 -19.92 9.41
CA ALA A 155 -31.27 -20.53 9.26
C ALA A 155 -30.81 -21.16 10.59
N LEU A 156 -30.11 -22.27 10.51
CA LEU A 156 -29.70 -23.06 11.69
C LEU A 156 -28.30 -22.71 12.19
N LEU A 157 -27.48 -22.06 11.36
CA LEU A 157 -26.07 -21.82 11.66
C LEU A 157 -25.68 -20.37 11.33
N GLN A 158 -25.14 -19.69 12.31
CA GLN A 158 -24.41 -18.43 12.15
C GLN A 158 -22.92 -18.72 12.08
N SER A 159 -22.18 -18.10 11.17
CA SER A 159 -20.74 -18.29 11.03
C SER A 159 -19.96 -16.97 11.11
N PHE A 160 -18.91 -16.98 11.92
CA PHE A 160 -17.94 -15.87 11.99
C PHE A 160 -16.62 -16.31 11.37
N LEU A 161 -16.18 -15.59 10.34
CA LEU A 161 -14.90 -15.79 9.67
C LEU A 161 -13.93 -14.71 10.15
N VAL A 162 -12.91 -15.13 10.86
CA VAL A 162 -11.91 -14.23 11.43
C VAL A 162 -10.55 -14.56 10.87
N GLY A 163 -9.82 -13.55 10.37
CA GLY A 163 -8.55 -13.84 9.70
C GLY A 163 -7.71 -12.60 9.45
N GLN A 164 -6.63 -12.82 8.72
CA GLN A 164 -5.72 -11.77 8.25
C GLN A 164 -6.33 -11.04 7.03
N PRO A 165 -5.73 -9.92 6.56
CA PRO A 165 -6.23 -9.20 5.39
C PRO A 165 -6.41 -10.07 4.14
N ASP A 166 -5.57 -11.11 3.97
CA ASP A 166 -5.63 -12.08 2.87
C ASP A 166 -7.00 -12.78 2.76
N LEU A 167 -7.72 -12.93 3.88
CA LEU A 167 -9.09 -13.44 3.89
C LEU A 167 -10.02 -12.57 3.04
N ARG A 168 -9.81 -11.25 3.03
CA ARG A 168 -10.62 -10.33 2.23
C ARG A 168 -10.36 -10.54 0.73
N GLU A 169 -9.10 -10.74 0.36
CA GLU A 169 -8.72 -11.02 -1.03
C GLU A 169 -9.28 -12.38 -1.47
N LEU A 170 -9.20 -13.38 -0.61
CA LEU A 170 -9.78 -14.69 -0.84
C LEU A 170 -11.30 -14.61 -1.10
N LEU A 171 -12.02 -13.86 -0.29
CA LEU A 171 -13.47 -13.67 -0.42
C LEU A 171 -13.87 -12.85 -1.66
N LEU A 172 -12.97 -12.07 -2.26
CA LEU A 172 -13.23 -11.32 -3.49
C LEU A 172 -13.18 -12.19 -4.75
N GLN A 173 -12.73 -13.43 -4.67
CA GLN A 173 -12.70 -14.32 -5.83
C GLN A 173 -14.10 -14.55 -6.42
N PRO A 174 -14.24 -14.61 -7.76
CA PRO A 174 -15.53 -14.75 -8.43
C PRO A 174 -16.33 -16.00 -8.00
N ARG A 175 -15.63 -17.09 -7.65
CA ARG A 175 -16.25 -18.34 -7.18
C ARG A 175 -17.01 -18.17 -5.87
N LEU A 176 -16.63 -17.20 -5.02
CA LEU A 176 -17.22 -16.98 -3.70
C LEU A 176 -18.30 -15.90 -3.69
N GLU A 177 -18.82 -15.48 -4.83
CA GLU A 177 -19.85 -14.44 -4.94
C GLU A 177 -21.11 -14.78 -4.13
N GLN A 178 -21.57 -16.03 -4.18
CA GLN A 178 -22.76 -16.49 -3.43
C GLN A 178 -22.55 -16.43 -1.91
N LEU A 179 -21.34 -16.67 -1.42
CA LEU A 179 -21.02 -16.50 -0.01
C LEU A 179 -21.01 -15.02 0.36
N ARG A 180 -20.42 -14.15 -0.48
CA ARG A 180 -20.41 -12.69 -0.24
C ARG A 180 -21.82 -12.11 -0.09
N GLN A 181 -22.78 -12.60 -0.86
CA GLN A 181 -24.19 -12.17 -0.76
C GLN A 181 -24.81 -12.53 0.59
N ARG A 182 -24.22 -13.45 1.35
CA ARG A 182 -24.64 -13.86 2.69
C ARG A 182 -23.84 -13.23 3.82
N VAL A 183 -22.89 -12.38 3.51
CA VAL A 183 -22.12 -11.64 4.51
C VAL A 183 -22.98 -10.49 5.03
N LEU A 184 -23.42 -10.60 6.28
CA LEU A 184 -24.22 -9.58 6.98
C LEU A 184 -23.40 -8.35 7.32
N ALA A 185 -22.16 -8.58 7.75
CA ALA A 185 -21.25 -7.51 8.12
C ALA A 185 -19.80 -7.92 7.87
N SER A 186 -18.99 -6.94 7.47
CA SER A 186 -17.55 -7.09 7.33
C SER A 186 -16.85 -5.91 7.99
N CYS A 187 -15.85 -6.18 8.81
CA CYS A 187 -15.03 -5.15 9.43
C CYS A 187 -13.55 -5.49 9.38
N HIS A 188 -12.74 -4.44 9.42
CA HIS A 188 -11.29 -4.57 9.47
C HIS A 188 -10.76 -3.89 10.73
N LEU A 189 -9.97 -4.63 11.52
CA LEU A 189 -9.27 -4.12 12.69
C LEU A 189 -7.91 -3.59 12.24
N GLY A 190 -7.83 -2.28 12.09
CA GLY A 190 -6.58 -1.57 11.88
C GLY A 190 -5.80 -1.33 13.17
N PRO A 191 -4.60 -0.75 13.07
CA PRO A 191 -3.82 -0.31 14.23
C PRO A 191 -4.55 0.82 14.98
N MET A 192 -4.24 0.98 16.26
CA MET A 192 -4.77 2.05 17.10
C MET A 192 -4.11 3.39 16.74
N GLU A 193 -4.87 4.48 16.87
CA GLU A 193 -4.34 5.85 16.80
C GLU A 193 -3.43 6.16 18.02
N SER A 194 -2.63 7.24 17.97
CA SER A 194 -1.72 7.61 19.09
C SER A 194 -2.47 7.79 20.42
N THR A 195 -3.61 8.48 20.38
CA THR A 195 -4.47 8.71 21.56
C THR A 195 -5.05 7.41 22.09
N GLU A 196 -5.42 6.48 21.22
CA GLU A 196 -5.93 5.16 21.58
C GLU A 196 -4.84 4.27 22.15
N THR A 197 -3.62 4.34 21.59
CA THR A 197 -2.45 3.63 22.12
C THR A 197 -2.18 4.01 23.57
N ARG A 198 -2.19 5.31 23.87
CA ARG A 198 -2.08 5.79 25.24
C ARG A 198 -3.22 5.26 26.12
N GLY A 199 -4.46 5.42 25.69
CA GLY A 199 -5.64 4.93 26.42
C GLY A 199 -5.57 3.42 26.71
N TYR A 200 -5.10 2.63 25.72
CA TYR A 200 -4.89 1.19 25.85
C TYR A 200 -3.85 0.83 26.91
N ILE A 201 -2.70 1.50 26.90
CA ILE A 201 -1.64 1.26 27.89
C ILE A 201 -2.14 1.61 29.30
N GLU A 202 -2.74 2.80 29.47
CA GLU A 202 -3.29 3.24 30.75
C GLU A 202 -4.42 2.33 31.25
N HIS A 203 -5.30 1.85 30.36
CA HIS A 203 -6.37 0.91 30.70
C HIS A 203 -5.79 -0.38 31.28
N ARG A 204 -4.79 -0.98 30.61
CA ARG A 204 -4.17 -2.22 31.08
C ARG A 204 -3.44 -2.07 32.40
N LEU A 205 -2.73 -0.96 32.59
CA LEU A 205 -2.06 -0.64 33.83
C LEU A 205 -3.06 -0.42 34.99
N ARG A 206 -4.13 0.33 34.77
CA ARG A 206 -5.19 0.57 35.78
C ARG A 206 -5.89 -0.72 36.18
N HIS A 207 -6.10 -1.63 35.25
CA HIS A 207 -6.73 -2.92 35.50
C HIS A 207 -6.00 -3.75 36.56
N VAL A 208 -4.67 -3.61 36.65
CA VAL A 208 -3.81 -4.29 37.63
C VAL A 208 -3.45 -3.42 38.83
N GLY A 209 -4.14 -2.29 39.05
CA GLY A 209 -3.94 -1.46 40.24
C GLY A 209 -2.78 -0.48 40.16
N TRP A 210 -2.35 -0.08 38.95
CA TRP A 210 -1.29 0.90 38.76
C TRP A 210 -1.56 2.26 39.43
N GLN A 211 -0.62 2.69 40.27
CA GLN A 211 -0.66 3.95 41.01
C GLN A 211 0.36 4.97 40.49
N GLN A 212 0.50 5.10 39.15
CA GLN A 212 1.47 5.97 38.51
C GLN A 212 2.96 5.61 38.81
N ARG A 213 3.21 4.36 39.16
CA ARG A 213 4.55 3.80 39.38
C ARG A 213 4.74 2.56 38.52
N PRO A 214 5.72 2.54 37.57
CA PRO A 214 6.50 3.71 37.14
C PRO A 214 5.61 4.74 36.42
N HIS A 215 6.03 6.00 36.45
CA HIS A 215 5.36 7.08 35.72
C HIS A 215 5.79 7.04 34.24
N PHE A 216 4.83 7.10 33.32
CA PHE A 216 5.08 7.23 31.89
C PHE A 216 4.93 8.69 31.47
N ASP A 217 5.98 9.30 30.92
CA ASP A 217 5.93 10.65 30.37
C ASP A 217 5.07 10.69 29.09
N SER A 218 4.56 11.88 28.74
CA SER A 218 3.79 12.04 27.50
C SER A 218 4.58 11.61 26.26
N GLY A 219 5.86 11.96 26.18
CA GLY A 219 6.75 11.57 25.10
C GLY A 219 7.03 10.06 25.05
N ALA A 220 6.89 9.33 26.17
CA ALA A 220 7.01 7.87 26.18
C ALA A 220 5.85 7.21 25.44
N PHE A 221 4.60 7.69 25.61
CA PHE A 221 3.44 7.15 24.88
C PHE A 221 3.58 7.37 23.37
N ASP A 222 4.03 8.54 22.94
CA ASP A 222 4.27 8.84 21.52
C ASP A 222 5.38 7.95 20.95
N ALA A 223 6.48 7.76 21.69
CA ALA A 223 7.56 6.87 21.30
C ALA A 223 7.11 5.40 21.21
N ILE A 224 6.25 4.93 22.14
CA ILE A 224 5.67 3.57 22.09
C ILE A 224 4.78 3.43 20.86
N HIS A 225 3.93 4.43 20.57
CA HIS A 225 3.08 4.40 19.39
C HIS A 225 3.91 4.31 18.11
N LEU A 226 4.94 5.14 17.95
CA LEU A 226 5.86 5.12 16.81
C LEU A 226 6.57 3.76 16.67
N ALA A 227 7.08 3.21 17.78
CA ALA A 227 7.78 1.94 17.79
C ALA A 227 6.90 0.74 17.42
N THR A 228 5.62 0.79 17.77
CA THR A 228 4.68 -0.34 17.65
C THR A 228 3.68 -0.17 16.52
N ALA A 229 3.64 1.00 15.88
CA ALA A 229 2.64 1.40 14.89
C ALA A 229 1.20 1.20 15.38
N GLY A 230 0.94 1.30 16.70
CA GLY A 230 -0.37 1.11 17.30
C GLY A 230 -0.89 -0.33 17.30
N VAL A 231 -0.06 -1.34 17.03
CA VAL A 231 -0.47 -2.76 17.02
C VAL A 231 -0.46 -3.32 18.44
N PRO A 232 -1.61 -3.79 19.00
CA PRO A 232 -1.74 -4.21 20.39
C PRO A 232 -0.70 -5.22 20.87
N ARG A 233 -0.41 -6.23 20.07
CA ARG A 233 0.59 -7.26 20.41
C ARG A 233 1.99 -6.67 20.56
N ARG A 234 2.37 -5.76 19.65
CA ARG A 234 3.67 -5.08 19.72
C ARG A 234 3.74 -4.14 20.92
N ILE A 235 2.63 -3.42 21.23
CA ILE A 235 2.53 -2.57 22.42
C ILE A 235 2.75 -3.42 23.68
N ASN A 236 2.09 -4.57 23.78
CA ASN A 236 2.24 -5.46 24.94
C ASN A 236 3.68 -5.95 25.09
N THR A 237 4.29 -6.40 24.01
CA THR A 237 5.69 -6.88 24.03
C THR A 237 6.65 -5.78 24.51
N LEU A 238 6.54 -4.58 23.91
CA LEU A 238 7.39 -3.45 24.25
C LEU A 238 7.15 -2.96 25.67
N CYS A 239 5.89 -2.77 26.09
CA CYS A 239 5.57 -2.29 27.44
C CYS A 239 5.96 -3.29 28.55
N ASN A 240 5.81 -4.59 28.30
CA ASN A 240 6.30 -5.61 29.24
C ASN A 240 7.81 -5.52 29.44
N ARG A 241 8.55 -5.34 28.33
CA ARG A 241 10.02 -5.19 28.36
C ARG A 241 10.44 -3.87 29.02
N LEU A 242 9.68 -2.79 28.79
CA LEU A 242 9.90 -1.49 29.45
C LEU A 242 9.75 -1.58 30.97
N LEU A 243 8.71 -2.24 31.47
CA LEU A 243 8.52 -2.45 32.91
C LEU A 243 9.66 -3.28 33.50
N LEU A 244 10.11 -4.33 32.79
CA LEU A 244 11.24 -5.15 33.23
C LEU A 244 12.55 -4.34 33.25
N SER A 245 12.85 -3.58 32.17
CA SER A 245 14.04 -2.73 32.09
C SER A 245 14.03 -1.64 33.17
N ALA A 246 12.88 -1.00 33.39
CA ALA A 246 12.75 0.01 34.43
C ALA A 246 12.93 -0.59 35.85
N PHE A 247 12.44 -1.80 36.09
CA PHE A 247 12.66 -2.52 37.34
C PHE A 247 14.14 -2.86 37.59
N LEU A 248 14.85 -3.34 36.56
CA LEU A 248 16.26 -3.69 36.68
C LEU A 248 17.15 -2.47 36.97
N ASP A 249 16.75 -1.29 36.45
CA ASP A 249 17.44 -0.02 36.68
C ASP A 249 16.87 0.74 37.92
N GLU A 250 15.96 0.15 38.71
CA GLU A 250 15.26 0.75 39.85
C GLU A 250 14.58 2.10 39.50
N ALA A 251 14.22 2.29 38.23
CA ALA A 251 13.70 3.53 37.72
C ALA A 251 12.20 3.69 38.02
N GLN A 252 11.80 4.89 38.42
CA GLN A 252 10.41 5.26 38.70
C GLN A 252 9.76 5.99 37.52
N HIS A 253 10.54 6.30 36.45
CA HIS A 253 10.10 7.04 35.27
C HIS A 253 10.47 6.30 34.00
N ILE A 254 9.55 6.30 33.04
CA ILE A 254 9.72 5.79 31.69
C ILE A 254 9.58 6.98 30.73
N ASP A 255 10.66 7.39 30.13
CA ASP A 255 10.76 8.46 29.16
C ASP A 255 10.89 7.94 27.72
N ALA A 256 10.83 8.82 26.73
CA ALA A 256 11.00 8.48 25.34
C ALA A 256 12.39 7.88 25.00
N ALA A 257 13.45 8.25 25.76
CA ALA A 257 14.79 7.73 25.53
C ALA A 257 14.87 6.25 25.95
N ARG A 258 14.27 5.90 27.10
CA ARG A 258 14.17 4.50 27.55
C ARG A 258 13.36 3.65 26.57
N VAL A 259 12.23 4.18 26.05
CA VAL A 259 11.41 3.48 25.05
C VAL A 259 12.26 3.14 23.83
N ARG A 260 12.97 4.12 23.28
CA ARG A 260 13.84 3.89 22.10
C ARG A 260 14.94 2.87 22.38
N ARG A 261 15.58 2.91 23.57
CA ARG A 261 16.61 1.94 23.96
C ARG A 261 16.06 0.52 24.01
N VAL A 262 14.95 0.30 24.72
CA VAL A 262 14.33 -1.03 24.90
C VAL A 262 13.78 -1.57 23.58
N ASP A 263 13.24 -0.71 22.73
CA ASP A 263 12.80 -1.10 21.39
C ASP A 263 13.97 -1.61 20.54
N LEU A 264 15.12 -0.94 20.60
CA LEU A 264 16.36 -1.39 19.96
C LEU A 264 16.84 -2.75 20.47
N GLU A 265 16.80 -2.95 21.80
CA GLU A 265 17.16 -4.23 22.41
C GLU A 265 16.27 -5.37 21.93
N LEU A 266 14.95 -5.16 21.89
CA LEU A 266 13.99 -6.16 21.39
C LEU A 266 14.24 -6.52 19.93
N ARG A 267 14.57 -5.54 19.11
CA ARG A 267 14.89 -5.76 17.68
C ARG A 267 16.21 -6.50 17.50
N ALA A 268 17.21 -6.21 18.35
CA ALA A 268 18.47 -6.92 18.39
C ALA A 268 18.28 -8.41 18.66
N GLU A 269 17.49 -8.73 19.68
CA GLU A 269 17.17 -10.11 20.07
C GLU A 269 16.49 -10.88 18.92
N VAL A 270 15.52 -10.26 18.24
CA VAL A 270 14.81 -10.88 17.11
C VAL A 270 15.74 -11.15 15.93
N ARG A 271 16.74 -10.30 15.70
CA ARG A 271 17.72 -10.45 14.61
C ARG A 271 18.91 -11.37 14.96
N GLY A 272 19.03 -11.79 16.21
CA GLY A 272 20.16 -12.59 16.68
C GLY A 272 21.51 -11.86 16.66
N LEU A 273 21.49 -10.51 16.62
CA LEU A 273 22.68 -9.67 16.59
C LEU A 273 23.07 -9.26 18.02
N PRO A 274 24.36 -9.22 18.37
CA PRO A 274 24.80 -8.68 19.66
C PRO A 274 24.38 -7.20 19.77
N LEU A 275 23.80 -6.83 20.91
CA LEU A 275 23.39 -5.43 21.19
C LEU A 275 24.55 -4.44 20.99
N ALA A 276 25.78 -4.87 21.30
CA ALA A 276 27.00 -4.08 21.09
C ALA A 276 27.25 -3.75 19.61
N GLN A 277 26.87 -4.62 18.67
CA GLN A 277 26.95 -4.33 17.24
C GLN A 277 25.88 -3.34 16.80
N LEU A 278 24.64 -3.49 17.27
CA LEU A 278 23.56 -2.55 16.99
C LEU A 278 23.74 -1.19 17.67
N VAL A 279 24.38 -1.17 18.86
CA VAL A 279 24.76 0.06 19.57
C VAL A 279 26.04 0.65 18.98
N ALA A 280 26.98 -0.16 18.50
CA ALA A 280 28.18 0.32 17.79
C ALA A 280 27.81 0.83 16.38
N GLU A 281 26.84 0.22 15.72
CA GLU A 281 26.24 0.71 14.48
C GLU A 281 25.45 2.02 14.69
N ARG A 282 25.02 2.33 15.94
CA ARG A 282 24.36 3.58 16.36
C ARG A 282 25.09 4.34 17.48
N GLY A 283 26.20 3.82 18.00
CA GLY A 283 26.88 4.26 19.23
C GLY A 283 28.01 5.26 19.06
N GLY A 284 27.82 6.17 18.17
CA GLY A 284 28.47 7.47 18.25
C GLY A 284 27.38 8.47 17.95
N GLY A 285 26.82 9.08 18.95
CA GLY A 285 25.74 10.07 18.97
C GLY A 285 25.51 10.90 17.70
N SER A 286 25.04 10.30 16.65
CA SER A 286 24.45 10.99 15.51
C SER A 286 23.43 10.06 14.92
N ALA A 287 22.14 10.37 15.10
CA ALA A 287 21.14 9.91 14.17
C ALA A 287 21.68 10.26 12.77
N LEU A 288 21.76 9.28 11.86
CA LEU A 288 22.12 9.55 10.46
C LEU A 288 21.34 10.78 10.02
N ALA A 289 22.03 11.76 9.46
CA ALA A 289 21.37 12.93 8.92
C ALA A 289 20.26 12.47 7.95
N PRO A 290 19.13 13.16 7.85
CA PRO A 290 18.01 12.71 7.05
C PRO A 290 18.42 12.53 5.59
N LEU A 291 17.74 11.62 4.88
CA LEU A 291 17.78 11.56 3.43
C LEU A 291 16.99 12.73 2.87
N LEU A 292 17.54 13.42 1.88
CA LEU A 292 16.82 14.46 1.16
C LEU A 292 16.27 13.86 -0.16
N CYS A 293 14.96 13.66 -0.23
CA CYS A 293 14.29 13.24 -1.45
C CYS A 293 13.78 14.46 -2.21
N VAL A 294 13.97 14.50 -3.53
CA VAL A 294 13.49 15.61 -4.36
C VAL A 294 12.53 15.08 -5.43
N ALA A 295 11.35 15.69 -5.50
CA ALA A 295 10.33 15.43 -6.51
C ALA A 295 10.17 16.64 -7.43
N GLY A 296 10.60 16.50 -8.69
CA GLY A 296 10.43 17.52 -9.74
C GLY A 296 9.16 17.34 -10.58
N SER A 297 8.37 16.28 -10.34
CA SER A 297 7.15 15.99 -11.08
C SER A 297 6.17 15.15 -10.25
N ALA A 298 4.90 15.08 -10.68
CA ALA A 298 3.89 14.22 -10.06
C ALA A 298 4.31 12.73 -10.06
N HIS A 299 4.91 12.24 -11.14
CA HIS A 299 5.41 10.87 -11.21
C HIS A 299 6.58 10.62 -10.25
N ALA A 300 7.50 11.59 -10.13
CA ALA A 300 8.57 11.52 -9.14
C ALA A 300 7.99 11.45 -7.71
N LEU A 301 6.96 12.24 -7.40
CA LEU A 301 6.28 12.21 -6.11
C LEU A 301 5.61 10.87 -5.83
N GLN A 302 4.96 10.27 -6.82
CA GLN A 302 4.38 8.93 -6.71
C GLN A 302 5.45 7.86 -6.47
N GLY A 303 6.56 7.91 -7.20
CA GLY A 303 7.70 7.00 -7.01
C GLY A 303 8.32 7.14 -5.63
N ILE A 304 8.50 8.37 -5.14
CA ILE A 304 8.96 8.64 -3.78
C ILE A 304 7.93 8.13 -2.76
N GLY A 305 6.64 8.27 -3.03
CA GLY A 305 5.58 7.71 -2.19
C GLY A 305 5.71 6.20 -2.02
N ALA A 306 5.95 5.47 -3.10
CA ALA A 306 6.22 4.03 -3.04
C ALA A 306 7.49 3.70 -2.24
N LEU A 307 8.56 4.48 -2.41
CA LEU A 307 9.80 4.32 -1.64
C LEU A 307 9.59 4.60 -0.15
N LEU A 308 8.88 5.66 0.21
CA LEU A 308 8.60 5.98 1.61
C LEU A 308 7.79 4.89 2.30
N ARG A 309 6.87 4.23 1.59
CA ARG A 309 6.16 3.05 2.11
C ARG A 309 7.11 1.88 2.35
N ALA A 310 8.04 1.62 1.44
CA ALA A 310 9.06 0.59 1.64
C ALA A 310 10.04 0.96 2.77
N PHE A 311 10.43 2.24 2.88
CA PHE A 311 11.30 2.74 3.96
C PHE A 311 10.63 2.65 5.33
N ALA A 312 9.31 2.89 5.42
CA ALA A 312 8.56 2.75 6.66
C ALA A 312 8.55 1.32 7.22
N LEU A 313 8.80 0.31 6.37
CA LEU A 313 8.95 -1.09 6.78
C LEU A 313 10.39 -1.42 7.24
N ARG A 314 11.32 -0.47 7.11
CA ARG A 314 12.73 -0.61 7.45
C ARG A 314 13.14 0.47 8.47
N GLU A 315 13.82 0.02 9.49
CA GLU A 315 14.20 0.86 10.62
C GLU A 315 15.66 1.30 10.56
N ASP A 316 16.39 0.70 9.65
CA ASP A 316 17.79 0.94 9.37
C ASP A 316 18.00 2.15 8.43
N LEU A 317 16.96 2.66 7.79
CA LEU A 317 17.03 3.86 6.95
C LEU A 317 16.81 5.14 7.78
N PRO A 318 17.53 6.23 7.46
CA PRO A 318 17.36 7.50 8.13
C PRO A 318 15.98 8.13 7.81
N GLN A 319 15.58 9.13 8.61
CA GLN A 319 14.39 9.93 8.31
C GLN A 319 14.52 10.60 6.95
N VAL A 320 13.39 10.83 6.28
CA VAL A 320 13.36 11.45 4.97
C VAL A 320 12.81 12.87 5.08
N THR A 321 13.54 13.84 4.53
CA THR A 321 13.04 15.17 4.22
C THR A 321 12.64 15.20 2.74
N LEU A 322 11.38 15.51 2.45
CA LEU A 322 10.89 15.59 1.07
C LEU A 322 10.83 17.05 0.62
N LEU A 323 11.42 17.33 -0.53
CA LEU A 323 11.38 18.62 -1.22
C LEU A 323 10.63 18.45 -2.54
N ARG A 324 9.59 19.24 -2.76
CA ARG A 324 8.78 19.24 -4.00
C ARG A 324 8.97 20.54 -4.76
N VAL A 325 9.24 20.44 -6.04
CA VAL A 325 9.31 21.61 -6.93
C VAL A 325 7.98 21.75 -7.67
N VAL A 326 7.34 22.91 -7.51
CA VAL A 326 5.99 23.19 -8.04
C VAL A 326 6.01 24.47 -8.86
N ALA A 327 5.37 24.44 -10.04
CA ALA A 327 5.25 25.65 -10.85
C ALA A 327 4.38 26.71 -10.17
N PRO A 328 4.76 27.99 -10.21
CA PRO A 328 3.90 29.07 -9.78
C PRO A 328 2.59 29.04 -10.59
N GLY A 329 1.45 28.86 -9.92
CA GLY A 329 0.14 28.78 -10.55
C GLY A 329 -0.38 27.37 -10.88
N ALA A 330 0.43 26.31 -10.74
CA ALA A 330 0.00 24.92 -10.90
C ALA A 330 -0.56 24.30 -9.60
N ILE A 331 -1.36 25.06 -8.86
CA ILE A 331 -1.88 24.66 -7.54
C ILE A 331 -2.83 23.46 -7.66
N GLU A 332 -3.60 23.37 -8.73
CA GLU A 332 -4.54 22.25 -8.95
C GLU A 332 -3.82 20.94 -9.26
N ASP A 333 -2.78 20.98 -10.10
CA ASP A 333 -1.98 19.80 -10.45
C ASP A 333 -1.19 19.30 -9.22
N ASP A 334 -0.69 20.20 -8.40
CA ASP A 334 -0.02 19.86 -7.14
C ASP A 334 -1.00 19.27 -6.12
N ALA A 335 -2.20 19.83 -6.00
CA ALA A 335 -3.24 19.30 -5.11
C ALA A 335 -3.65 17.87 -5.48
N ALA A 336 -3.74 17.54 -6.77
CA ALA A 336 -4.01 16.19 -7.25
C ALA A 336 -2.87 15.22 -6.90
N ALA A 337 -1.61 15.61 -7.12
CA ALA A 337 -0.45 14.81 -6.79
C ALA A 337 -0.32 14.58 -5.26
N VAL A 338 -0.64 15.59 -4.45
CA VAL A 338 -0.70 15.48 -2.98
C VAL A 338 -1.86 14.58 -2.53
N ALA A 339 -3.00 14.60 -3.22
CA ALA A 339 -4.12 13.71 -2.91
C ALA A 339 -3.74 12.24 -3.19
N ASP A 340 -3.08 11.95 -4.31
CA ASP A 340 -2.55 10.63 -4.62
C ASP A 340 -1.51 10.18 -3.57
N PHE A 341 -0.60 11.08 -3.15
CA PHE A 341 0.38 10.81 -2.12
C PHE A 341 -0.28 10.45 -0.78
N ARG A 342 -1.35 11.15 -0.40
CA ARG A 342 -2.14 10.84 0.79
C ARG A 342 -2.91 9.52 0.64
N ALA A 343 -3.40 9.21 -0.55
CA ALA A 343 -4.05 7.93 -0.84
C ALA A 343 -3.09 6.74 -0.64
N MET A 344 -1.78 6.94 -0.82
CA MET A 344 -0.76 5.94 -0.47
C MET A 344 -0.54 5.78 1.05
N GLY A 345 -1.30 6.48 1.90
CA GLY A 345 -1.18 6.43 3.36
C GLY A 345 -0.04 7.29 3.92
N LEU A 346 0.39 8.31 3.18
CA LEU A 346 1.45 9.24 3.56
C LEU A 346 0.83 10.61 3.90
N HIS A 347 1.31 11.27 4.97
CA HIS A 347 0.64 12.45 5.52
C HIS A 347 1.38 13.75 5.26
N ASP A 348 2.71 13.70 5.21
CA ASP A 348 3.54 14.88 5.00
C ASP A 348 4.00 14.95 3.53
N PRO A 349 3.44 15.87 2.72
CA PRO A 349 3.87 16.06 1.34
C PRO A 349 5.19 16.83 1.21
N GLY A 350 5.86 17.17 2.32
CA GLY A 350 7.17 17.81 2.33
C GLY A 350 7.17 19.31 2.09
N ILE A 351 8.37 19.85 1.91
CA ILE A 351 8.62 21.27 1.67
C ILE A 351 8.35 21.60 0.19
N CYS A 352 7.53 22.63 -0.06
CA CYS A 352 7.23 23.08 -1.41
C CYS A 352 8.18 24.21 -1.82
N VAL A 353 8.82 24.05 -2.97
CA VAL A 353 9.69 25.06 -3.60
C VAL A 353 9.02 25.53 -4.90
N PRO A 354 8.58 26.80 -4.97
CA PRO A 354 8.05 27.34 -6.21
C PRO A 354 9.18 27.59 -7.21
N ALA A 355 9.03 27.12 -8.45
CA ALA A 355 9.97 27.38 -9.52
C ALA A 355 9.28 27.50 -10.89
N HIS A 356 9.76 28.41 -11.74
CA HIS A 356 9.18 28.65 -13.05
C HIS A 356 9.51 27.50 -14.02
N THR A 357 8.54 26.63 -14.25
CA THR A 357 8.71 25.47 -15.15
C THR A 357 8.62 25.84 -16.63
N GLU A 358 7.93 26.92 -16.97
CA GLU A 358 7.82 27.43 -18.34
C GLU A 358 9.08 28.19 -18.81
N ALA A 359 9.93 28.63 -17.88
CA ALA A 359 11.21 29.28 -18.13
C ALA A 359 12.35 28.44 -17.50
N PRO A 360 12.80 27.35 -18.14
CA PRO A 360 13.70 26.36 -17.52
C PRO A 360 14.99 26.95 -16.94
N ALA A 361 15.60 27.95 -17.58
CA ALA A 361 16.81 28.59 -17.07
C ALA A 361 16.57 29.34 -15.75
N GLN A 362 15.44 30.03 -15.61
CA GLN A 362 15.04 30.70 -14.38
C GLN A 362 14.68 29.67 -13.31
N GLY A 363 13.89 28.66 -13.66
CA GLY A 363 13.52 27.59 -12.75
C GLY A 363 14.74 26.84 -12.19
N VAL A 364 15.74 26.56 -12.99
CA VAL A 364 17.02 25.98 -12.53
C VAL A 364 17.68 26.86 -11.47
N ALA A 365 17.77 28.17 -11.69
CA ALA A 365 18.38 29.10 -10.73
C ALA A 365 17.58 29.13 -9.39
N GLU A 366 16.27 29.13 -9.46
CA GLU A 366 15.38 29.12 -8.29
C GLU A 366 15.53 27.82 -7.47
N VAL A 367 15.52 26.66 -8.13
CA VAL A 367 15.73 25.35 -7.49
C VAL A 367 17.13 25.27 -6.87
N CYS A 368 18.16 25.67 -7.59
CA CYS A 368 19.52 25.67 -7.06
C CYS A 368 19.68 26.55 -5.82
N THR A 369 19.04 27.72 -5.81
CA THR A 369 19.08 28.65 -4.68
C THR A 369 18.37 28.07 -3.46
N ALA A 370 17.16 27.52 -3.64
CA ALA A 370 16.39 26.92 -2.58
C ALA A 370 17.08 25.69 -2.00
N LEU A 371 17.65 24.85 -2.86
CA LEU A 371 18.38 23.67 -2.43
C LEU A 371 19.67 24.04 -1.68
N ALA A 372 20.42 25.05 -2.15
CA ALA A 372 21.61 25.51 -1.45
C ALA A 372 21.27 26.02 -0.04
N ALA A 373 20.17 26.75 0.12
CA ALA A 373 19.71 27.19 1.44
C ALA A 373 19.34 26.00 2.35
N GLN A 374 18.68 24.97 1.80
CA GLN A 374 18.34 23.76 2.54
C GLN A 374 19.59 22.99 2.99
N LEU A 375 20.59 22.86 2.12
CA LEU A 375 21.85 22.19 2.43
C LEU A 375 22.69 22.95 3.48
N GLN A 376 22.61 24.28 3.49
CA GLN A 376 23.23 25.12 4.54
C GLN A 376 22.55 24.93 5.90
N ALA A 377 21.21 24.75 5.91
CA ALA A 377 20.45 24.53 7.14
C ALA A 377 20.70 23.13 7.72
N GLN A 378 20.77 22.12 6.85
CA GLN A 378 20.97 20.72 7.26
C GLN A 378 21.61 19.91 6.12
N VAL A 379 22.81 19.37 6.37
CA VAL A 379 23.46 18.49 5.42
C VAL A 379 22.82 17.09 5.51
N PRO A 380 22.23 16.55 4.41
CA PRO A 380 21.64 15.22 4.42
C PRO A 380 22.71 14.13 4.34
N SER A 381 22.38 12.91 4.78
CA SER A 381 23.24 11.73 4.61
C SER A 381 23.43 11.35 3.15
N ALA A 382 22.39 11.53 2.35
CA ALA A 382 22.43 11.43 0.90
C ALA A 382 21.23 12.17 0.30
N MET A 383 21.34 12.55 -0.99
CA MET A 383 20.24 13.08 -1.78
C MET A 383 19.72 11.99 -2.72
N LEU A 384 18.41 11.73 -2.65
CA LEU A 384 17.72 10.77 -3.50
C LEU A 384 16.86 11.49 -4.55
N LEU A 385 17.16 11.26 -5.81
CA LEU A 385 16.45 11.82 -6.96
C LEU A 385 15.69 10.72 -7.69
N VAL A 386 14.41 10.95 -7.96
CA VAL A 386 13.55 10.01 -8.70
C VAL A 386 13.10 10.66 -9.99
N GLY A 387 13.53 10.10 -11.12
CA GLY A 387 13.24 10.64 -12.46
C GLY A 387 14.47 11.15 -13.20
N ASP A 388 14.23 11.77 -14.35
CA ASP A 388 15.26 12.26 -15.28
C ASP A 388 14.94 13.67 -15.84
N GLY A 389 14.14 14.44 -15.09
CA GLY A 389 13.77 15.80 -15.44
C GLY A 389 14.91 16.82 -15.27
N TRP A 390 14.65 18.07 -15.64
CA TRP A 390 15.59 19.17 -15.45
C TRP A 390 15.77 19.54 -13.96
N VAL A 391 14.75 19.31 -13.13
CA VAL A 391 14.82 19.55 -11.68
C VAL A 391 15.84 18.60 -11.05
N GLU A 392 15.71 17.31 -11.35
CA GLU A 392 16.62 16.28 -10.85
C GLU A 392 18.05 16.55 -11.33
N ALA A 393 18.24 16.98 -12.59
CA ALA A 393 19.54 17.33 -13.13
C ALA A 393 20.15 18.57 -12.42
N ALA A 394 19.34 19.60 -12.13
CA ALA A 394 19.78 20.78 -11.38
C ALA A 394 20.18 20.40 -9.94
N CYS A 395 19.38 19.58 -9.28
CA CYS A 395 19.67 19.12 -7.93
C CYS A 395 20.94 18.25 -7.88
N ALA A 396 21.18 17.40 -8.87
CA ALA A 396 22.39 16.59 -8.97
C ALA A 396 23.65 17.45 -9.10
N MET A 397 23.61 18.53 -9.88
CA MET A 397 24.73 19.48 -9.97
C MET A 397 25.04 20.14 -8.63
N VAL A 398 24.00 20.59 -7.92
CA VAL A 398 24.19 21.21 -6.58
C VAL A 398 24.74 20.18 -5.58
N ALA A 399 24.22 18.95 -5.57
CA ALA A 399 24.70 17.88 -4.71
C ALA A 399 26.18 17.57 -4.96
N SER A 400 26.58 17.48 -6.26
CA SER A 400 27.96 17.24 -6.66
C SER A 400 28.91 18.34 -6.19
N VAL A 401 28.52 19.62 -6.32
CA VAL A 401 29.31 20.77 -5.84
C VAL A 401 29.39 20.80 -4.31
N ALA A 402 28.28 20.49 -3.64
CA ALA A 402 28.20 20.44 -2.18
C ALA A 402 28.80 19.16 -1.58
N GLN A 403 29.29 18.25 -2.41
CA GLN A 403 29.84 16.93 -2.02
C GLN A 403 28.84 16.06 -1.22
N VAL A 404 27.54 16.25 -1.45
CA VAL A 404 26.49 15.43 -0.86
C VAL A 404 26.37 14.13 -1.69
N PRO A 405 26.42 12.95 -1.05
CA PRO A 405 26.24 11.67 -1.76
C PRO A 405 24.94 11.63 -2.55
N LEU A 406 25.00 11.20 -3.80
CA LEU A 406 23.89 11.25 -4.73
C LEU A 406 23.40 9.87 -5.11
N VAL A 407 22.13 9.61 -4.86
CA VAL A 407 21.41 8.40 -5.30
C VAL A 407 20.40 8.79 -6.38
N SER A 408 20.46 8.16 -7.52
CA SER A 408 19.52 8.41 -8.62
C SER A 408 18.71 7.15 -8.92
N VAL A 409 17.39 7.31 -9.00
CA VAL A 409 16.45 6.27 -9.42
C VAL A 409 15.86 6.68 -10.76
N GLN A 410 16.30 6.00 -11.82
CA GLN A 410 15.81 6.23 -13.18
C GLN A 410 14.55 5.40 -13.41
N CYS A 411 13.43 6.08 -13.64
CA CYS A 411 12.14 5.47 -13.91
C CYS A 411 11.97 5.26 -15.42
N GLY A 412 11.46 4.09 -15.82
CA GLY A 412 11.16 3.72 -17.20
C GLY A 412 12.27 2.90 -17.87
N GLY A 413 11.94 1.65 -18.20
CA GLY A 413 12.86 0.67 -18.78
C GLY A 413 12.81 0.58 -20.30
N HIS A 414 11.89 1.27 -20.95
CA HIS A 414 11.82 1.25 -22.41
C HIS A 414 12.34 2.58 -22.99
N ASP A 415 13.06 2.48 -24.11
CA ASP A 415 13.37 3.59 -24.99
C ASP A 415 12.06 4.18 -25.59
N ALA A 416 11.19 4.67 -24.71
CA ALA A 416 10.29 5.70 -25.17
C ALA A 416 11.19 6.79 -25.74
N PRO A 417 10.94 7.32 -26.93
CA PRO A 417 11.70 8.43 -27.46
C PRO A 417 11.56 9.61 -26.51
N SER A 418 12.34 9.54 -25.43
CA SER A 418 12.52 10.62 -24.48
C SER A 418 13.14 11.73 -25.31
N GLY A 419 12.54 12.92 -25.29
CA GLY A 419 13.09 14.05 -26.01
C GLY A 419 14.57 14.21 -25.70
N VAL A 420 15.37 14.75 -26.63
CA VAL A 420 16.83 14.89 -26.52
C VAL A 420 17.29 15.42 -25.17
N THR A 421 16.48 16.24 -24.51
CA THR A 421 16.75 16.80 -23.18
C THR A 421 16.70 15.75 -22.08
N SER A 422 15.71 14.86 -22.07
CA SER A 422 15.59 13.81 -21.06
C SER A 422 16.71 12.77 -21.16
N SER A 423 17.14 12.41 -22.38
CA SER A 423 18.27 11.49 -22.56
C SER A 423 19.60 12.10 -22.09
N ARG A 424 19.81 13.41 -22.28
CA ARG A 424 20.99 14.13 -21.75
C ARG A 424 20.98 14.22 -20.23
N ASN A 425 19.83 14.53 -19.64
CA ASN A 425 19.68 14.58 -18.18
C ASN A 425 19.93 13.20 -17.55
N ARG A 426 19.40 12.13 -18.17
CA ARG A 426 19.63 10.75 -17.74
C ARG A 426 21.12 10.38 -17.77
N ALA A 427 21.84 10.77 -18.82
CA ALA A 427 23.27 10.56 -18.92
C ALA A 427 24.03 11.33 -17.84
N LEU A 428 23.67 12.60 -17.61
CA LEU A 428 24.27 13.44 -16.56
C LEU A 428 24.05 12.84 -15.17
N LEU A 429 22.80 12.48 -14.83
CA LEU A 429 22.46 11.83 -13.57
C LEU A 429 23.24 10.50 -13.39
N GLY A 430 23.37 9.72 -14.46
CA GLY A 430 24.12 8.48 -14.44
C GLY A 430 25.63 8.67 -14.23
N GLN A 431 26.18 9.84 -14.56
CA GLN A 431 27.59 10.18 -14.31
C GLN A 431 27.82 10.74 -12.91
N LEU A 432 26.88 11.55 -12.40
CA LEU A 432 27.02 12.21 -11.10
C LEU A 432 26.59 11.32 -9.93
N ALA A 433 25.73 10.32 -10.17
CA ALA A 433 25.23 9.46 -9.11
C ALA A 433 26.32 8.53 -8.55
N ASP A 434 26.43 8.51 -7.24
CA ASP A 434 27.24 7.55 -6.50
C ASP A 434 26.58 6.17 -6.42
N LEU A 435 25.23 6.13 -6.43
CA LEU A 435 24.43 4.93 -6.53
C LEU A 435 23.30 5.15 -7.54
N LEU A 436 23.20 4.25 -8.52
CA LEU A 436 22.23 4.35 -9.60
C LEU A 436 21.34 3.12 -9.65
N PHE A 437 20.05 3.37 -9.51
CA PHE A 437 19.00 2.37 -9.71
C PHE A 437 18.35 2.57 -11.08
N LYS A 438 18.28 1.49 -11.86
CA LYS A 438 17.61 1.47 -13.16
C LYS A 438 16.47 0.45 -13.16
N ALA A 439 15.45 0.69 -13.97
CA ALA A 439 14.55 -0.38 -14.36
C ALA A 439 15.36 -1.42 -15.18
N ALA A 440 15.04 -2.69 -15.03
CA ALA A 440 15.76 -3.74 -15.75
C ALA A 440 15.58 -3.55 -17.26
N ASP A 441 16.71 -3.45 -17.99
CA ASP A 441 16.74 -3.41 -19.44
C ASP A 441 17.32 -4.74 -19.95
N PRO A 442 16.59 -5.55 -20.72
CA PRO A 442 17.08 -6.83 -21.22
C PRO A 442 18.29 -6.73 -22.17
N GLU A 443 18.53 -5.55 -22.75
CA GLU A 443 19.64 -5.36 -23.70
C GLU A 443 20.95 -4.85 -23.06
N ASP A 444 20.91 -4.38 -21.84
CA ASP A 444 22.07 -3.78 -21.15
C ASP A 444 22.89 -4.82 -20.36
N GLY A 445 23.48 -5.82 -21.05
CA GLY A 445 24.44 -6.76 -20.47
C GLY A 445 25.67 -6.11 -19.79
N ALA A 446 25.82 -4.78 -19.92
CA ALA A 446 26.88 -3.98 -19.31
C ALA A 446 26.57 -3.49 -17.88
N ILE A 447 25.31 -3.60 -17.38
CA ILE A 447 24.93 -3.13 -16.04
C ILE A 447 25.50 -4.03 -14.96
N ALA A 448 25.64 -5.33 -15.23
CA ALA A 448 26.10 -6.32 -14.26
C ALA A 448 27.59 -6.16 -13.82
N SER A 449 28.33 -5.22 -14.39
CA SER A 449 29.78 -5.09 -14.14
C SER A 449 30.17 -4.00 -13.14
N ARG A 450 29.24 -3.19 -12.63
CA ARG A 450 29.54 -2.12 -11.66
C ARG A 450 28.67 -2.25 -10.41
N PRO A 451 29.29 -2.32 -9.21
CA PRO A 451 28.57 -2.51 -7.94
C PRO A 451 27.68 -1.31 -7.53
N ASP A 452 27.85 -0.17 -8.17
CA ASP A 452 27.13 1.08 -7.95
C ASP A 452 25.91 1.27 -8.89
N ARG A 453 25.61 0.29 -9.75
CA ARG A 453 24.52 0.33 -10.72
C ARG A 453 23.68 -0.93 -10.64
N LEU A 454 22.42 -0.77 -10.22
CA LEU A 454 21.56 -1.89 -9.87
C LEU A 454 20.25 -1.84 -10.67
N ALA A 455 19.89 -2.98 -11.25
CA ALA A 455 18.58 -3.19 -11.85
C ALA A 455 17.56 -3.57 -10.76
N VAL A 456 16.49 -2.79 -10.63
CA VAL A 456 15.53 -2.94 -9.52
C VAL A 456 14.08 -3.13 -9.96
N GLY A 457 13.77 -2.99 -11.25
CA GLY A 457 12.41 -3.00 -11.77
C GLY A 457 11.77 -1.61 -11.76
N SER A 458 10.46 -1.53 -11.99
CA SER A 458 9.73 -0.28 -12.20
C SER A 458 9.01 0.20 -10.96
N LEU A 459 9.37 1.38 -10.45
CA LEU A 459 8.65 2.08 -9.39
C LEU A 459 7.21 2.47 -9.79
N ALA A 460 6.94 2.59 -11.09
CA ALA A 460 5.60 2.88 -11.58
C ALA A 460 4.60 1.79 -11.20
N LEU A 461 5.05 0.52 -11.18
CA LEU A 461 4.21 -0.61 -10.75
C LEU A 461 3.98 -0.63 -9.25
N ASP A 462 4.98 -0.26 -8.45
CA ASP A 462 4.83 -0.14 -7.00
C ASP A 462 3.82 0.97 -6.65
N ALA A 463 3.96 2.16 -7.25
CA ALA A 463 3.04 3.27 -7.07
C ALA A 463 1.62 2.91 -7.54
N MET A 464 1.49 2.25 -8.69
CA MET A 464 0.21 1.76 -9.21
C MET A 464 -0.48 0.84 -8.20
N ARG A 465 0.22 -0.15 -7.65
CA ARG A 465 -0.34 -1.09 -6.66
C ARG A 465 -0.89 -0.40 -5.43
N LEU A 466 -0.20 0.62 -4.93
CA LEU A 466 -0.65 1.41 -3.79
C LEU A 466 -1.91 2.24 -4.12
N LEU A 467 -2.03 2.73 -5.35
CA LEU A 467 -3.15 3.55 -5.78
C LEU A 467 -4.36 2.75 -6.28
N LEU A 468 -4.16 1.49 -6.69
CA LEU A 468 -5.25 0.66 -7.25
C LEU A 468 -6.43 0.47 -6.28
N SER A 469 -6.17 0.38 -4.98
CA SER A 469 -7.23 0.27 -3.96
C SER A 469 -8.07 1.55 -3.82
N HIS A 470 -7.55 2.67 -4.32
CA HIS A 470 -8.19 3.99 -4.32
C HIS A 470 -8.64 4.40 -5.73
N SER A 471 -8.47 3.53 -6.74
CA SER A 471 -8.91 3.83 -8.10
C SER A 471 -10.43 4.04 -8.12
N LEU A 472 -10.83 5.20 -8.66
CA LEU A 472 -12.23 5.58 -8.74
C LEU A 472 -12.93 4.77 -9.84
N ASN A 473 -14.24 4.53 -9.66
CA ASN A 473 -15.06 3.94 -10.70
C ASN A 473 -15.08 4.87 -11.93
N PRO A 474 -14.63 4.41 -13.12
CA PRO A 474 -14.60 5.22 -14.34
C PRO A 474 -15.96 5.76 -14.76
N GLU A 475 -17.06 5.17 -14.28
CA GLU A 475 -18.42 5.71 -14.52
C GLU A 475 -18.58 7.15 -14.06
N GLN A 476 -17.99 7.52 -12.92
CA GLN A 476 -18.10 8.88 -12.39
C GLN A 476 -17.40 9.88 -13.31
N THR A 477 -16.23 9.52 -13.83
CA THR A 477 -15.48 10.33 -14.78
C THR A 477 -16.25 10.46 -16.09
N LEU A 478 -16.75 9.35 -16.65
CA LEU A 478 -17.52 9.38 -17.88
C LEU A 478 -18.78 10.26 -17.75
N ARG A 479 -19.52 10.16 -16.64
CA ARG A 479 -20.69 11.01 -16.37
C ARG A 479 -20.33 12.49 -16.24
N ARG A 480 -19.24 12.82 -15.55
CA ARG A 480 -18.75 14.20 -15.40
C ARG A 480 -18.37 14.81 -16.74
N GLU A 481 -17.79 14.03 -17.63
CA GLU A 481 -17.38 14.45 -18.97
C GLU A 481 -18.52 14.30 -20.02
N ASN A 482 -19.76 14.01 -19.58
CA ASN A 482 -20.94 13.77 -20.43
C ASN A 482 -20.71 12.68 -21.49
N LEU A 483 -20.03 11.60 -21.11
CA LEU A 483 -19.77 10.44 -21.96
C LEU A 483 -20.71 9.27 -21.61
N PRO A 484 -21.07 8.42 -22.59
CA PRO A 484 -21.93 7.27 -22.34
C PRO A 484 -21.23 6.26 -21.42
N VAL A 485 -21.88 5.89 -20.33
CA VAL A 485 -21.37 4.85 -19.40
C VAL A 485 -21.34 3.47 -20.07
N SER A 486 -22.16 3.27 -21.13
CA SER A 486 -22.15 2.05 -21.95
C SER A 486 -20.79 1.76 -22.59
N LEU A 487 -19.88 2.73 -22.68
CA LEU A 487 -18.50 2.53 -23.16
C LEU A 487 -17.73 1.49 -22.35
N LEU A 488 -18.07 1.29 -21.09
CA LEU A 488 -17.42 0.29 -20.23
C LEU A 488 -17.85 -1.14 -20.55
N ALA A 489 -19.05 -1.30 -21.14
CA ALA A 489 -19.60 -2.61 -21.54
C ALA A 489 -19.48 -2.86 -23.05
N ASP A 490 -19.10 -1.85 -23.85
CA ASP A 490 -18.96 -1.96 -25.30
C ASP A 490 -17.75 -2.84 -25.66
N PRO A 491 -17.91 -3.86 -26.51
CA PRO A 491 -16.78 -4.66 -27.01
C PRO A 491 -15.71 -3.82 -27.71
N ALA A 492 -16.06 -2.73 -28.39
CA ALA A 492 -15.10 -1.80 -28.96
C ALA A 492 -14.52 -0.85 -27.90
N GLY A 493 -15.27 -0.53 -26.86
CA GLY A 493 -14.85 0.29 -25.74
C GLY A 493 -14.29 1.66 -26.14
N TYR A 494 -13.19 2.03 -25.51
CA TYR A 494 -12.47 3.26 -25.83
C TYR A 494 -10.97 3.04 -25.83
N VAL A 495 -10.25 3.87 -26.58
CA VAL A 495 -8.79 4.00 -26.54
C VAL A 495 -8.44 5.23 -25.73
N LEU A 496 -7.56 5.07 -24.77
CA LEU A 496 -7.08 6.17 -23.94
C LEU A 496 -5.76 6.70 -24.50
N VAL A 497 -5.71 7.99 -24.82
CA VAL A 497 -4.50 8.65 -25.36
C VAL A 497 -3.94 9.59 -24.29
N CYS A 498 -2.76 9.30 -23.81
CA CYS A 498 -2.07 10.06 -22.77
C CYS A 498 -0.74 10.58 -23.30
N LEU A 499 -0.65 11.89 -23.52
CA LEU A 499 0.55 12.53 -24.08
C LEU A 499 1.20 13.42 -23.01
N ARG A 500 2.52 13.27 -22.81
CA ARG A 500 3.28 13.95 -21.76
C ARG A 500 3.44 15.45 -22.01
N HIS A 501 3.84 15.82 -23.21
CA HIS A 501 4.10 17.21 -23.62
C HIS A 501 3.65 17.46 -25.06
N PRO A 502 2.35 17.41 -25.35
CA PRO A 502 1.92 17.66 -26.72
C PRO A 502 2.11 19.14 -27.04
N GLU A 503 2.91 19.44 -28.07
CA GLU A 503 2.68 20.67 -28.80
C GLU A 503 1.24 20.64 -29.32
N ARG A 504 0.44 21.67 -29.02
CA ARG A 504 -1.02 21.69 -29.28
C ARG A 504 -1.39 21.22 -30.69
N ALA A 505 -0.63 21.69 -31.67
CA ALA A 505 -0.84 21.35 -33.06
C ALA A 505 -0.58 19.86 -33.34
N ALA A 506 0.50 19.31 -32.79
CA ALA A 506 0.88 17.91 -32.99
C ALA A 506 -0.09 16.93 -32.34
N ALA A 507 -0.59 17.23 -31.13
CA ALA A 507 -1.59 16.38 -30.46
C ALA A 507 -2.94 16.38 -31.19
N ALA A 508 -3.43 17.54 -31.60
CA ALA A 508 -4.66 17.64 -32.38
C ALA A 508 -4.52 16.92 -33.72
N GLU A 509 -3.40 17.11 -34.41
CA GLU A 509 -3.10 16.46 -35.68
C GLU A 509 -3.02 14.94 -35.54
N LEU A 510 -2.36 14.44 -34.48
CA LEU A 510 -2.31 13.00 -34.17
C LEU A 510 -3.71 12.43 -34.02
N LEU A 511 -4.57 13.05 -33.20
CA LEU A 511 -5.92 12.57 -32.94
C LEU A 511 -6.79 12.60 -34.22
N VAL A 512 -6.72 13.70 -35.02
CA VAL A 512 -7.45 13.85 -36.29
C VAL A 512 -7.06 12.76 -37.27
N ASN A 513 -5.76 12.58 -37.47
CA ASN A 513 -5.25 11.60 -38.41
C ASN A 513 -5.54 10.18 -37.96
N LEU A 514 -5.46 9.90 -36.63
CA LEU A 514 -5.76 8.60 -36.07
C LEU A 514 -7.24 8.21 -36.24
N ASP A 515 -8.18 9.12 -35.92
CA ASP A 515 -9.61 8.90 -36.13
C ASP A 515 -9.91 8.66 -37.63
N SER A 516 -9.33 9.48 -38.52
CA SER A 516 -9.49 9.34 -39.95
C SER A 516 -9.02 7.98 -40.48
N GLU A 517 -7.84 7.52 -40.05
CA GLU A 517 -7.28 6.23 -40.48
C GLU A 517 -8.07 5.04 -39.88
N LEU A 518 -8.55 5.12 -38.63
CA LEU A 518 -9.40 4.10 -38.04
C LEU A 518 -10.75 3.98 -38.80
N ARG A 519 -11.37 5.11 -39.18
CA ARG A 519 -12.60 5.11 -40.00
C ARG A 519 -12.39 4.49 -41.37
N LYS A 520 -11.24 4.74 -42.01
CA LYS A 520 -10.89 4.08 -43.30
C LYS A 520 -10.78 2.56 -43.17
N LEU A 521 -10.41 2.09 -41.97
CA LEU A 521 -10.33 0.66 -41.63
C LEU A 521 -11.70 0.08 -41.17
N GLY A 522 -12.77 0.91 -41.18
CA GLY A 522 -14.12 0.50 -40.77
C GLY A 522 -14.40 0.57 -39.28
N TRP A 523 -13.50 1.16 -38.48
CA TRP A 523 -13.66 1.25 -37.03
C TRP A 523 -14.14 2.65 -36.61
N ARG A 524 -15.16 2.66 -35.75
CA ARG A 524 -15.61 3.84 -34.99
C ARG A 524 -15.35 3.58 -33.52
N VAL A 525 -14.33 4.19 -32.97
CA VAL A 525 -13.88 3.97 -31.58
C VAL A 525 -13.77 5.31 -30.88
N TRP A 526 -14.17 5.34 -29.61
CA TRP A 526 -13.97 6.52 -28.79
C TRP A 526 -12.48 6.70 -28.49
N LEU A 527 -11.95 7.89 -28.85
CA LEU A 527 -10.60 8.33 -28.47
C LEU A 527 -10.71 9.32 -27.33
N LEU A 528 -10.34 8.89 -26.12
CA LEU A 528 -10.33 9.73 -24.94
C LEU A 528 -8.90 10.24 -24.72
N CYS A 529 -8.67 11.54 -24.87
CA CYS A 529 -7.36 12.13 -24.69
C CYS A 529 -7.26 12.81 -23.33
N THR A 530 -6.26 12.47 -22.52
CA THR A 530 -5.94 13.16 -21.28
C THR A 530 -4.73 14.06 -21.49
N VAL A 531 -4.84 15.32 -21.06
CA VAL A 531 -3.76 16.31 -21.10
C VAL A 531 -3.77 17.07 -19.78
N GLY A 532 -2.60 17.32 -19.21
CA GLY A 532 -2.45 18.03 -17.94
C GLY A 532 -2.66 19.56 -18.08
N GLY A 533 -3.18 20.16 -17.01
CA GLY A 533 -3.10 21.60 -16.71
C GLY A 533 -3.69 22.57 -17.75
N ALA A 534 -2.99 23.68 -17.92
CA ALA A 534 -3.42 24.82 -18.75
C ALA A 534 -3.64 24.52 -20.24
N GLN A 535 -3.17 23.37 -20.74
CA GLN A 535 -3.29 22.99 -22.14
C GLN A 535 -4.61 22.33 -22.51
N ARG A 536 -5.39 21.91 -21.51
CA ARG A 536 -6.66 21.18 -21.71
C ARG A 536 -7.72 21.96 -22.50
N GLN A 537 -8.05 23.17 -22.05
CA GLN A 537 -9.13 23.96 -22.68
C GLN A 537 -8.83 24.32 -24.14
N PRO A 538 -7.62 24.78 -24.48
CA PRO A 538 -7.29 25.11 -25.85
C PRO A 538 -7.28 23.88 -26.78
N LEU A 539 -6.79 22.73 -26.32
CA LEU A 539 -6.82 21.49 -27.11
C LEU A 539 -8.26 21.00 -27.29
N ALA A 540 -9.09 21.03 -26.23
CA ALA A 540 -10.49 20.63 -26.30
C ALA A 540 -11.28 21.49 -27.30
N GLN A 541 -11.02 22.81 -27.35
CA GLN A 541 -11.64 23.71 -28.33
C GLN A 541 -11.23 23.37 -29.76
N GLN A 542 -9.93 23.12 -29.99
CA GLN A 542 -9.40 22.77 -31.30
C GLN A 542 -9.94 21.41 -31.79
N VAL A 543 -9.98 20.42 -30.89
CA VAL A 543 -10.55 19.11 -31.18
C VAL A 543 -12.04 19.21 -31.48
N ALA A 544 -12.80 19.98 -30.71
CA ALA A 544 -14.24 20.16 -30.92
C ALA A 544 -14.58 20.85 -32.25
N GLN A 545 -13.71 21.70 -32.78
CA GLN A 545 -13.89 22.39 -34.05
C GLN A 545 -13.58 21.50 -35.29
N GLN A 546 -12.76 20.51 -35.15
CA GLN A 546 -12.18 19.73 -36.26
C GLN A 546 -12.67 18.28 -36.33
N MET A 547 -13.36 17.77 -35.29
CA MET A 547 -13.49 16.32 -35.12
C MET A 547 -14.93 15.83 -34.90
N ALA A 548 -15.08 14.53 -35.17
CA ALA A 548 -16.28 13.78 -34.92
C ALA A 548 -16.63 13.63 -33.42
N ALA A 549 -17.87 13.22 -33.18
CA ALA A 549 -18.41 13.11 -31.83
C ALA A 549 -17.64 12.11 -30.92
N GLU A 550 -16.88 11.19 -31.49
CA GLU A 550 -16.19 10.11 -30.77
C GLU A 550 -14.80 10.50 -30.23
N VAL A 551 -14.26 11.68 -30.55
CA VAL A 551 -12.99 12.16 -29.99
C VAL A 551 -13.26 13.18 -28.90
N ARG A 552 -12.74 12.95 -27.69
CA ARG A 552 -12.94 13.83 -26.53
C ARG A 552 -11.64 14.06 -25.77
N VAL A 553 -11.45 15.30 -25.35
CA VAL A 553 -10.42 15.65 -24.38
C VAL A 553 -11.04 15.64 -22.99
N ILE A 554 -10.59 14.75 -22.13
CA ILE A 554 -11.12 14.52 -20.78
C ILE A 554 -10.12 14.95 -19.72
N SER A 555 -10.58 15.12 -18.48
CA SER A 555 -9.75 15.44 -17.31
C SER A 555 -9.77 14.29 -16.32
N ALA A 556 -8.63 13.73 -16.02
CA ALA A 556 -8.45 12.96 -14.81
C ALA A 556 -8.05 13.93 -13.67
N GLN A 557 -8.81 13.94 -12.58
CA GLN A 557 -8.56 14.83 -11.43
C GLN A 557 -7.48 14.29 -10.49
N SER A 558 -7.13 13.02 -10.63
CA SER A 558 -6.06 12.35 -9.89
C SER A 558 -5.49 11.21 -10.73
N HIS A 559 -4.31 10.73 -10.34
CA HIS A 559 -3.72 9.56 -10.97
C HIS A 559 -4.52 8.27 -10.68
N ALA A 560 -5.10 8.17 -9.49
CA ALA A 560 -6.02 7.08 -9.14
C ALA A 560 -7.22 7.00 -10.08
N GLU A 561 -7.77 8.15 -10.51
CA GLU A 561 -8.83 8.22 -11.52
C GLU A 561 -8.32 7.79 -12.90
N LEU A 562 -7.13 8.24 -13.29
CA LEU A 562 -6.48 7.83 -14.54
C LEU A 562 -6.26 6.31 -14.60
N LEU A 563 -5.81 5.69 -13.52
CA LEU A 563 -5.68 4.23 -13.41
C LEU A 563 -7.02 3.52 -13.58
N GLY A 564 -8.11 4.08 -13.04
CA GLY A 564 -9.46 3.57 -13.27
C GLY A 564 -9.87 3.58 -14.74
N LEU A 565 -9.56 4.66 -15.46
CA LEU A 565 -9.77 4.76 -16.92
C LEU A 565 -8.86 3.79 -17.69
N MET A 566 -7.57 3.73 -17.35
CA MET A 566 -6.62 2.83 -18.01
C MET A 566 -7.05 1.37 -17.92
N ARG A 567 -7.49 0.93 -16.74
CA ARG A 567 -7.90 -0.46 -16.49
C ARG A 567 -9.05 -0.94 -17.39
N HIS A 568 -9.91 -0.02 -17.84
CA HIS A 568 -11.08 -0.33 -18.67
C HIS A 568 -10.89 0.05 -20.14
N ALA A 569 -9.74 0.65 -20.50
CA ALA A 569 -9.41 0.97 -21.87
C ALA A 569 -9.08 -0.30 -22.68
N ARG A 570 -9.44 -0.30 -23.95
CA ARG A 570 -9.03 -1.37 -24.90
C ARG A 570 -7.55 -1.31 -25.21
N CYS A 571 -7.01 -0.11 -25.26
CA CYS A 571 -5.62 0.16 -25.49
C CYS A 571 -5.26 1.52 -24.90
N VAL A 572 -4.04 1.67 -24.44
CA VAL A 572 -3.46 2.95 -24.05
C VAL A 572 -2.44 3.36 -25.11
N VAL A 573 -2.52 4.60 -25.59
CA VAL A 573 -1.52 5.19 -26.48
C VAL A 573 -0.81 6.27 -25.68
N THR A 574 0.48 6.09 -25.43
CA THR A 574 1.24 7.03 -24.59
C THR A 574 2.71 7.12 -25.00
N ASP A 575 3.27 8.32 -24.88
CA ASP A 575 4.70 8.62 -24.96
C ASP A 575 5.37 8.66 -23.57
N ASP A 576 4.61 8.35 -22.52
CA ASP A 576 5.07 8.37 -21.15
C ASP A 576 5.46 6.97 -20.66
N ALA A 577 6.74 6.77 -20.38
CA ALA A 577 7.26 5.48 -19.92
C ALA A 577 6.66 5.03 -18.57
N TRP A 578 6.28 5.98 -17.69
CA TRP A 578 5.61 5.68 -16.44
C TRP A 578 4.22 5.05 -16.64
N LEU A 579 3.43 5.67 -17.53
CA LEU A 579 2.10 5.16 -17.90
C LEU A 579 2.20 3.88 -18.74
N TRP A 580 3.27 3.72 -19.51
CA TRP A 580 3.58 2.48 -20.23
C TRP A 580 3.68 1.30 -19.26
N ASP A 581 4.56 1.41 -18.26
CA ASP A 581 4.76 0.34 -17.28
C ASP A 581 3.47 0.03 -16.52
N GLN A 582 2.70 1.05 -16.13
CA GLN A 582 1.42 0.87 -15.45
C GLN A 582 0.37 0.20 -16.33
N SER A 583 0.25 0.59 -17.60
CA SER A 583 -0.67 -0.05 -18.54
C SER A 583 -0.34 -1.53 -18.72
N ALA A 584 0.95 -1.81 -18.91
CA ALA A 584 1.46 -3.18 -18.99
C ALA A 584 1.16 -3.99 -17.71
N GLY A 585 1.35 -3.37 -16.54
CA GLY A 585 1.04 -3.97 -15.24
C GLY A 585 -0.45 -4.23 -15.01
N LEU A 586 -1.32 -3.45 -15.62
CA LEU A 586 -2.78 -3.67 -15.64
C LEU A 586 -3.21 -4.73 -16.67
N GLY A 587 -2.28 -5.22 -17.50
CA GLY A 587 -2.60 -6.15 -18.60
C GLY A 587 -3.29 -5.48 -19.78
N VAL A 588 -3.27 -4.14 -19.86
CA VAL A 588 -3.89 -3.37 -20.95
C VAL A 588 -2.84 -3.15 -22.06
N PRO A 589 -3.17 -3.47 -23.32
CA PRO A 589 -2.26 -3.21 -24.44
C PRO A 589 -1.85 -1.74 -24.52
N VAL A 590 -0.57 -1.49 -24.80
CA VAL A 590 -0.03 -0.14 -24.88
C VAL A 590 0.76 0.06 -26.18
N LEU A 591 0.65 1.25 -26.77
CA LEU A 591 1.32 1.63 -28.01
C LEU A 591 2.03 2.98 -27.82
N LEU A 592 3.22 3.09 -28.43
CA LEU A 592 4.01 4.34 -28.44
C LEU A 592 3.69 5.14 -29.71
N PRO A 593 3.21 6.38 -29.62
CA PRO A 593 2.86 7.17 -30.81
C PRO A 593 4.09 7.54 -31.67
N ASP A 594 5.24 7.79 -31.03
CA ASP A 594 6.46 8.23 -31.73
C ASP A 594 7.21 7.11 -32.48
N ALA A 595 6.98 5.86 -32.08
CA ALA A 595 7.60 4.69 -32.73
C ALA A 595 6.93 4.31 -34.06
N LEU A 596 5.72 4.86 -34.34
CA LEU A 596 4.86 4.40 -35.43
C LEU A 596 4.33 5.56 -36.26
N SER A 597 4.30 5.39 -37.61
CA SER A 597 3.48 6.30 -38.43
C SER A 597 2.00 6.16 -38.01
N VAL A 598 1.20 7.23 -38.09
CA VAL A 598 -0.22 7.21 -37.72
C VAL A 598 -0.98 6.07 -38.42
N LYS A 599 -0.67 5.75 -39.68
CA LYS A 599 -1.26 4.62 -40.40
C LYS A 599 -0.92 3.26 -39.81
N ARG A 600 0.31 3.11 -39.30
CA ARG A 600 0.74 1.88 -38.62
C ARG A 600 0.08 1.76 -37.26
N LEU A 601 0.04 2.85 -36.50
CA LEU A 601 -0.64 2.94 -35.22
C LEU A 601 -2.14 2.57 -35.34
N ALA A 602 -2.84 3.13 -36.35
CA ALA A 602 -4.24 2.81 -36.62
C ALA A 602 -4.46 1.33 -36.95
N ARG A 603 -3.56 0.70 -37.72
CA ARG A 603 -3.64 -0.74 -38.04
C ARG A 603 -3.40 -1.62 -36.81
N GLU A 604 -2.43 -1.27 -35.97
CA GLU A 604 -2.18 -2.01 -34.72
C GLU A 604 -3.35 -1.88 -33.76
N LEU A 605 -3.92 -0.68 -33.59
CA LEU A 605 -5.14 -0.45 -32.81
C LEU A 605 -6.32 -1.27 -33.35
N ALA A 606 -6.55 -1.25 -34.65
CA ALA A 606 -7.61 -2.04 -35.28
C ALA A 606 -7.45 -3.55 -35.00
N GLY A 607 -6.21 -4.06 -35.01
CA GLY A 607 -5.88 -5.44 -34.66
C GLY A 607 -6.23 -5.76 -33.19
N ILE A 608 -5.92 -4.85 -32.25
CA ILE A 608 -6.25 -5.02 -30.83
C ILE A 608 -7.77 -4.98 -30.63
N ILE A 609 -8.47 -4.04 -31.24
CA ILE A 609 -9.92 -3.87 -31.11
C ILE A 609 -10.68 -5.07 -31.70
N SER A 610 -10.18 -5.66 -32.81
CA SER A 610 -10.78 -6.85 -33.43
C SER A 610 -10.62 -8.15 -32.64
N GLY A 611 -10.05 -8.10 -31.43
CA GLY A 611 -9.88 -9.26 -30.57
C GLY A 611 -8.51 -9.94 -30.70
N GLY A 612 -7.54 -9.31 -31.37
CA GLY A 612 -6.14 -9.77 -31.36
C GLY A 612 -5.55 -9.68 -29.94
N GLU A 613 -5.26 -10.82 -29.32
CA GLU A 613 -4.53 -10.82 -28.04
C GLU A 613 -3.10 -10.31 -28.24
N ARG A 614 -2.84 -9.09 -27.81
CA ARG A 614 -1.48 -8.60 -27.64
C ARG A 614 -1.17 -8.64 -26.15
N ARG A 615 -0.59 -9.74 -25.68
CA ARG A 615 -0.08 -9.83 -24.31
C ARG A 615 1.16 -8.94 -24.20
N VAL A 616 1.09 -7.97 -23.32
CA VAL A 616 2.27 -7.20 -22.91
C VAL A 616 3.07 -8.08 -21.97
N VAL A 617 4.28 -8.47 -22.38
CA VAL A 617 5.20 -9.22 -21.51
C VAL A 617 6.03 -8.18 -20.75
N LEU A 618 5.86 -8.14 -19.45
CA LEU A 618 6.72 -7.31 -18.60
C LEU A 618 8.11 -7.96 -18.50
N PRO A 619 9.18 -7.15 -18.52
CA PRO A 619 10.53 -7.65 -18.29
C PRO A 619 10.69 -8.34 -16.94
N GLU A 620 11.70 -9.20 -16.82
CA GLU A 620 12.05 -9.84 -15.54
C GLU A 620 12.38 -8.75 -14.50
N GLY A 621 11.86 -8.91 -13.27
CA GLY A 621 12.02 -7.92 -12.21
C GLY A 621 10.93 -6.83 -12.17
N PHE A 622 10.02 -6.77 -13.13
CA PHE A 622 8.85 -5.87 -13.12
C PHE A 622 7.68 -6.48 -12.34
N ASP A 623 7.92 -6.81 -11.09
CA ASP A 623 7.00 -7.53 -10.20
C ASP A 623 6.32 -6.63 -9.14
N GLY A 624 6.54 -5.29 -9.22
CA GLY A 624 6.01 -4.32 -8.25
C GLY A 624 6.66 -4.43 -6.87
N ARG A 625 7.96 -4.76 -6.81
CA ARG A 625 8.81 -4.78 -5.62
C ARG A 625 10.10 -3.98 -5.82
N ALA A 626 10.10 -3.03 -6.73
CA ALA A 626 11.24 -2.19 -6.99
C ALA A 626 11.61 -1.34 -5.76
N ALA A 627 10.61 -0.76 -5.09
CA ALA A 627 10.80 0.03 -3.89
C ALA A 627 11.44 -0.76 -2.74
N GLU A 628 11.07 -2.03 -2.56
CA GLU A 628 11.68 -2.91 -1.54
C GLU A 628 13.16 -3.19 -1.85
N ARG A 629 13.49 -3.45 -3.13
CA ARG A 629 14.88 -3.69 -3.58
C ARG A 629 15.72 -2.43 -3.42
N ILE A 630 15.19 -1.27 -3.79
CA ILE A 630 15.87 0.02 -3.60
C ILE A 630 16.13 0.26 -2.11
N ALA A 631 15.14 0.05 -1.26
CA ALA A 631 15.26 0.23 0.18
C ALA A 631 16.35 -0.67 0.78
N ALA A 632 16.42 -1.95 0.36
CA ALA A 632 17.43 -2.88 0.81
C ALA A 632 18.84 -2.45 0.41
N ASN A 633 19.04 -2.19 -0.89
CA ASN A 633 20.36 -1.82 -1.41
C ASN A 633 20.81 -0.43 -0.94
N LEU A 634 19.87 0.51 -0.75
CA LEU A 634 20.18 1.83 -0.21
C LEU A 634 20.67 1.74 1.25
N SER A 635 20.06 0.90 2.05
CA SER A 635 20.51 0.62 3.41
C SER A 635 21.93 0.07 3.40
N ASP A 636 22.17 -1.01 2.67
CA ASP A 636 23.51 -1.64 2.58
C ASP A 636 24.56 -0.64 2.10
N TRP A 637 24.23 0.21 1.13
CA TRP A 637 25.12 1.23 0.61
C TRP A 637 25.42 2.36 1.62
N LEU A 638 24.41 2.84 2.33
CA LEU A 638 24.60 3.86 3.38
C LEU A 638 25.49 3.34 4.51
N PHE A 639 25.28 2.10 4.94
CA PHE A 639 26.09 1.47 6.00
C PHE A 639 27.51 1.13 5.52
N GLY A 640 27.66 0.58 4.31
CA GLY A 640 28.98 0.27 3.74
C GLY A 640 29.88 1.48 3.51
N ARG A 641 29.31 2.67 3.34
CA ARG A 641 30.06 3.95 3.24
C ARG A 641 30.55 4.49 4.57
N HIS A 642 29.86 4.18 5.66
CA HIS A 642 30.27 4.64 6.99
C HIS A 642 31.66 4.13 7.39
N ASP A 643 32.08 2.96 6.87
CA ASP A 643 33.36 2.37 7.27
C ASP A 643 34.60 2.98 6.59
N SER A 644 34.51 3.67 5.45
CA SER A 644 35.72 4.07 4.71
C SER A 644 35.89 5.54 4.35
N ARG A 645 34.82 6.31 4.20
CA ARG A 645 34.92 7.73 3.75
C ARG A 645 34.44 8.74 4.79
N TYR A 646 33.51 8.38 5.66
CA TYR A 646 33.01 9.28 6.71
C TYR A 646 34.07 9.48 7.80
N GLN A 647 34.88 8.48 8.07
CA GLN A 647 36.08 8.63 8.93
C GLN A 647 37.08 9.62 8.35
N GLN A 648 37.30 9.62 7.03
CA GLN A 648 38.17 10.60 6.38
C GLN A 648 37.63 12.03 6.37
N PHE A 649 36.30 12.21 6.48
CA PHE A 649 35.67 13.53 6.53
C PHE A 649 35.66 14.10 7.95
N LEU A 650 35.42 13.26 8.97
CA LEU A 650 35.52 13.67 10.38
C LEU A 650 36.96 13.98 10.81
N ASP A 651 37.95 13.30 10.20
CA ASP A 651 39.38 13.57 10.48
C ASP A 651 39.89 14.88 9.83
N ARG A 652 39.07 15.53 8.99
CA ARG A 652 39.39 16.81 8.32
C ARG A 652 38.56 18.01 8.80
N ALA A 653 37.55 17.79 9.62
CA ALA A 653 36.74 18.84 10.26
C ALA A 653 37.17 19.05 11.72
#